data_12036e8c1025ed6472397c614d4fea2e
#
_entry.id   12036e8c1025ed6472397c614d4fea2e
#
_cell.length_a   1.000
_cell.length_b   1.000
_cell.length_c   1.000
_cell.angle_alpha   90.00
_cell.angle_beta   90.00
_cell.angle_gamma   90.00
#
_symmetry.space_group_name_H-M   'P 1'
#
loop_
_entity.id
_entity.type
_entity.pdbx_description
1 polymer ?
#
loop_
_entity_poly.entity_id
_entity_poly.type
_entity_poly.pdbx_seq_one_letter_code
_entity_poly.pdbx_strand_id
1 'polypeptide(L)'
;MTFSEQQARIKKYSELLETLGKGLLHTGLVFTCQIGDLPKSTFQVTQFDLNEGLSELFTLSIHAVSEQRDIDFANQLGVASSLTVSRDGKTIRTVQGLLASAEQGNTDGVKTWYQFVIRPEMWVMTLNQDSRIFQNKTVPQILQQLLDEAHIKYDNQFYQPELHQTRRYITQKRESAYAFWCRLAFEEGINFWFEEGPKLFYSDNHLGMTAGITLTYNPQAETDITDTTATTWRYTERLCSDVRIDKDYNPMRPSYPLSQETTGDVHQQHPVFESYGRFQEDAHAQPLNQLRYEQSQNHRQTGSASTNCFALMPGKVFTLTHHPSARMNSRWQVISVSHHGVQPSADNGGGEGTQLSNHVTFIPGTQEWRPPFHYKPLADGDELATVVGPEGEEIYTNEQGAVKVYFHWDRRGKPDHSGSCWLRVAQGWNGDGYGFMVIPRIGQEVIVSYLNGDIDRPIITGCTYNGRNAPPLDLPKDKTRTTFRTKTHKGTGFNELRFEDAGGREEVYLHAQRDLNIHVQHDSHWHTQHDFKHRIDNQRVTEILGDDHLIMQGTQKSLIEGDVSLQIKGAKHSKIDDELIVESGMETSFKSGGKIILEAGTEITLKVGSSFIRLTPSAIFTSGNLDIGSSGPGNGQSPIIQLPDGVIPFEQPPYTIKKYCALTANETGSLLIKPPKEEE
;
A
#
# COMPACT_ATOMS: atom_id res chain seq x y z
N MET A 1 89.74 22.62 -11.14
CA MET A 1 88.29 22.24 -11.08
C MET A 1 87.53 23.13 -12.04
N THR A 2 86.93 22.53 -13.03
CA THR A 2 86.13 23.26 -14.02
C THR A 2 84.78 23.68 -13.46
N PHE A 3 84.23 24.77 -13.97
CA PHE A 3 82.95 25.32 -13.51
C PHE A 3 81.83 24.24 -13.58
N SER A 4 81.95 23.30 -14.50
CA SER A 4 81.00 22.16 -14.65
C SER A 4 81.15 21.13 -13.53
N GLU A 5 82.36 20.92 -12.98
CA GLU A 5 82.57 20.01 -11.84
C GLU A 5 82.00 20.58 -10.52
N GLN A 6 82.06 21.93 -10.41
CA GLN A 6 81.46 22.62 -9.25
C GLN A 6 79.90 22.55 -9.30
N GLN A 7 79.31 22.76 -10.45
CA GLN A 7 77.84 22.62 -10.62
C GLN A 7 77.35 21.17 -10.37
N ALA A 8 78.10 20.18 -10.87
CA ALA A 8 77.80 18.78 -10.65
C ALA A 8 77.89 18.40 -9.15
N ARG A 9 78.86 18.96 -8.42
CA ARG A 9 78.96 18.76 -6.97
C ARG A 9 77.90 19.45 -6.19
N ILE A 10 77.47 20.66 -6.54
CA ILE A 10 76.40 21.40 -5.92
C ILE A 10 75.08 20.64 -6.13
N LYS A 11 74.84 20.17 -7.34
CA LYS A 11 73.67 19.36 -7.68
C LYS A 11 73.64 18.05 -6.88
N LYS A 12 74.78 17.36 -6.77
CA LYS A 12 74.88 16.13 -5.98
C LYS A 12 74.73 16.37 -4.46
N TYR A 13 75.22 17.53 -3.96
CA TYR A 13 75.00 17.92 -2.56
C TYR A 13 73.53 18.34 -2.29
N SER A 14 72.87 19.00 -3.26
CA SER A 14 71.42 19.33 -3.10
C SER A 14 70.58 18.09 -3.20
N GLU A 15 70.87 17.14 -4.06
CA GLU A 15 70.20 15.84 -4.15
C GLU A 15 70.45 14.98 -2.90
N LEU A 16 71.65 15.05 -2.28
CA LEU A 16 71.96 14.36 -1.02
C LEU A 16 71.24 15.02 0.17
N LEU A 17 71.19 16.36 0.20
CA LEU A 17 70.45 17.11 1.23
C LEU A 17 68.93 16.92 1.09
N GLU A 18 68.42 16.83 -0.13
CA GLU A 18 67.02 16.48 -0.38
C GLU A 18 66.68 15.04 0.05
N THR A 19 67.62 14.10 -0.20
CA THR A 19 67.46 12.69 0.18
C THR A 19 67.64 12.51 1.70
N LEU A 20 68.58 13.22 2.33
CA LEU A 20 68.76 13.25 3.79
C LEU A 20 67.61 14.01 4.49
N GLY A 21 67.15 15.11 3.90
CA GLY A 21 66.00 15.85 4.36
C GLY A 21 64.70 15.01 4.31
N LYS A 22 64.52 14.28 3.21
CA LYS A 22 63.41 13.34 3.09
C LYS A 22 63.51 12.16 4.07
N GLY A 23 64.73 11.71 4.39
CA GLY A 23 64.95 10.64 5.37
C GLY A 23 64.78 11.06 6.83
N LEU A 24 65.07 12.33 7.15
CA LEU A 24 64.95 12.88 8.52
C LEU A 24 63.56 13.46 8.82
N LEU A 25 62.74 13.73 7.80
CA LEU A 25 61.40 14.31 7.91
C LEU A 25 60.27 13.27 8.14
N HIS A 26 60.58 11.98 8.13
CA HIS A 26 59.55 10.92 8.22
C HIS A 26 59.69 9.98 9.42
N THR A 27 60.38 10.40 10.46
CA THR A 27 60.39 9.69 11.73
C THR A 27 59.21 10.16 12.58
N GLY A 28 58.34 9.25 12.94
CA GLY A 28 57.14 9.53 13.76
C GLY A 28 55.83 9.58 12.96
N LEU A 29 54.82 10.09 13.62
CA LEU A 29 53.46 10.19 13.10
C LEU A 29 53.29 11.40 12.17
N VAL A 30 52.74 11.21 10.98
CA VAL A 30 52.54 12.26 9.97
C VAL A 30 51.12 12.17 9.39
N PHE A 31 50.47 13.33 9.24
CA PHE A 31 49.15 13.48 8.60
C PHE A 31 49.30 14.20 7.27
N THR A 32 48.76 13.61 6.20
CA THR A 32 48.72 14.21 4.88
C THR A 32 47.29 14.15 4.31
N CYS A 33 46.92 15.13 3.49
CA CYS A 33 45.65 15.13 2.82
C CYS A 33 45.76 15.29 1.31
N GLN A 34 44.78 14.77 0.60
CA GLN A 34 44.51 15.03 -0.81
C GLN A 34 43.14 15.68 -0.90
N ILE A 35 43.04 16.91 -1.42
CA ILE A 35 41.79 17.64 -1.57
C ILE A 35 41.47 17.74 -3.06
N GLY A 36 40.46 16.98 -3.50
CA GLY A 36 40.07 16.91 -4.90
C GLY A 36 41.25 16.62 -5.82
N ASP A 37 41.32 17.30 -6.95
CA ASP A 37 42.36 17.18 -7.96
C ASP A 37 43.58 18.08 -7.68
N LEU A 38 43.63 18.81 -6.56
CA LEU A 38 44.73 19.68 -6.21
C LEU A 38 46.01 18.87 -5.90
N PRO A 39 47.21 19.41 -6.15
CA PRO A 39 48.48 18.74 -5.81
C PRO A 39 48.55 18.38 -4.32
N LYS A 40 49.09 17.21 -3.97
CA LYS A 40 49.25 16.77 -2.56
C LYS A 40 50.06 17.72 -1.68
N SER A 41 50.94 18.51 -2.28
CA SER A 41 51.79 19.52 -1.60
C SER A 41 51.04 20.84 -1.33
N THR A 42 49.79 21.01 -1.82
CA THR A 42 49.05 22.27 -1.65
C THR A 42 48.73 22.56 -0.19
N PHE A 43 48.43 21.55 0.59
CA PHE A 43 48.00 21.69 1.99
C PHE A 43 48.91 20.92 2.95
N GLN A 44 49.17 21.53 4.09
CA GLN A 44 49.76 20.86 5.25
C GLN A 44 48.71 20.74 6.34
N VAL A 45 48.44 19.52 6.79
CA VAL A 45 47.43 19.25 7.84
C VAL A 45 47.97 19.72 9.18
N THR A 46 47.19 20.56 9.87
CA THR A 46 47.48 21.00 11.24
C THR A 46 46.74 20.20 12.28
N GLN A 47 45.48 19.87 11.97
CA GLN A 47 44.59 19.11 12.84
C GLN A 47 43.57 18.34 12.02
N PHE A 48 43.06 17.23 12.56
CA PHE A 48 41.87 16.60 12.01
C PHE A 48 41.00 16.02 13.13
N ASP A 49 39.69 15.93 12.84
CA ASP A 49 38.68 15.26 13.64
C ASP A 49 37.90 14.30 12.73
N LEU A 50 37.92 13.00 13.06
CA LEU A 50 37.19 11.96 12.33
C LEU A 50 36.21 11.27 13.30
N ASN A 51 34.93 11.38 13.00
CA ASN A 51 33.86 10.70 13.73
C ASN A 51 33.23 9.63 12.85
N GLU A 52 33.26 8.38 13.31
CA GLU A 52 32.73 7.21 12.62
C GLU A 52 31.79 6.44 13.56
N GLY A 53 30.66 5.98 13.05
CA GLY A 53 29.71 5.14 13.76
C GLY A 53 29.19 3.99 12.89
N LEU A 54 28.85 2.87 13.55
CA LEU A 54 28.17 1.76 12.89
C LEU A 54 26.78 2.23 12.50
N SER A 55 26.42 2.08 11.22
CA SER A 55 25.18 2.58 10.64
C SER A 55 25.04 4.11 10.62
N GLU A 56 26.17 4.81 10.56
CA GLU A 56 26.26 6.27 10.45
C GLU A 56 27.21 6.71 9.36
N LEU A 57 26.95 7.88 8.76
CA LEU A 57 27.87 8.50 7.82
C LEU A 57 29.01 9.15 8.57
N PHE A 58 30.24 8.78 8.27
CA PHE A 58 31.40 9.42 8.91
C PHE A 58 31.50 10.91 8.55
N THR A 59 32.12 11.67 9.44
CA THR A 59 32.52 13.06 9.23
C THR A 59 34.00 13.19 9.48
N LEU A 60 34.74 13.61 8.49
CA LEU A 60 36.15 13.94 8.62
C LEU A 60 36.33 15.45 8.38
N SER A 61 36.68 16.16 9.43
CA SER A 61 37.07 17.58 9.38
C SER A 61 38.58 17.69 9.38
N ILE A 62 39.16 18.41 8.43
CA ILE A 62 40.61 18.65 8.30
C ILE A 62 40.87 20.14 8.38
N HIS A 63 41.71 20.55 9.31
CA HIS A 63 42.29 21.88 9.33
C HIS A 63 43.67 21.83 8.69
N ALA A 64 43.94 22.71 7.79
CA ALA A 64 45.18 22.75 7.03
C ALA A 64 45.65 24.17 6.73
N VAL A 65 46.92 24.32 6.43
CA VAL A 65 47.49 25.57 5.98
C VAL A 65 48.09 25.44 4.58
N SER A 66 48.07 26.52 3.81
CA SER A 66 48.67 26.60 2.48
C SER A 66 49.29 27.99 2.24
N GLU A 67 50.36 28.05 1.44
CA GLU A 67 50.91 29.29 0.95
C GLU A 67 50.10 29.88 -0.23
N GLN A 68 49.20 29.07 -0.81
CA GLN A 68 48.30 29.50 -1.87
C GLN A 68 47.06 30.18 -1.25
N ARG A 69 46.69 31.38 -1.75
CA ARG A 69 45.64 32.21 -1.20
C ARG A 69 44.33 32.17 -2.01
N ASP A 70 44.49 31.97 -3.34
CA ASP A 70 43.37 32.07 -4.28
C ASP A 70 43.10 30.66 -4.88
N ILE A 71 42.46 29.81 -4.06
CA ILE A 71 42.09 28.45 -4.47
C ILE A 71 40.60 28.43 -4.79
N ASP A 72 40.26 28.08 -6.03
CA ASP A 72 38.87 27.86 -6.43
C ASP A 72 38.40 26.47 -5.99
N PHE A 73 37.55 26.41 -5.01
CA PHE A 73 36.97 25.19 -4.49
C PHE A 73 35.71 24.76 -5.21
N ALA A 74 35.07 25.61 -6.02
CA ALA A 74 33.81 25.27 -6.68
C ALA A 74 33.92 23.99 -7.53
N ASN A 75 35.08 23.83 -8.21
CA ASN A 75 35.36 22.64 -9.02
C ASN A 75 35.91 21.45 -8.22
N GLN A 76 36.13 21.59 -6.92
CA GLN A 76 36.65 20.54 -6.05
C GLN A 76 35.52 19.93 -5.18
N LEU A 77 34.39 20.61 -5.05
CA LEU A 77 33.23 20.07 -4.31
C LEU A 77 32.70 18.79 -4.99
N GLY A 78 32.45 17.76 -4.19
CA GLY A 78 32.02 16.45 -4.69
C GLY A 78 33.16 15.59 -5.31
N VAL A 79 34.39 16.08 -5.35
CA VAL A 79 35.54 15.32 -5.84
C VAL A 79 36.15 14.50 -4.70
N ALA A 80 36.72 13.34 -5.06
CA ALA A 80 37.34 12.44 -4.09
C ALA A 80 38.48 13.14 -3.32
N SER A 81 38.41 13.05 -1.99
CA SER A 81 39.38 13.64 -1.09
C SER A 81 39.74 12.67 0.03
N SER A 82 40.92 12.78 0.61
CA SER A 82 41.39 11.81 1.61
C SER A 82 42.29 12.40 2.66
N LEU A 83 42.34 11.76 3.82
CA LEU A 83 43.35 11.91 4.87
C LEU A 83 44.13 10.61 4.97
N THR A 84 45.46 10.70 4.97
CA THR A 84 46.35 9.57 5.21
C THR A 84 47.15 9.80 6.48
N VAL A 85 47.07 8.83 7.39
CA VAL A 85 47.86 8.77 8.62
C VAL A 85 48.98 7.76 8.42
N SER A 86 50.20 8.19 8.61
CA SER A 86 51.40 7.37 8.45
C SER A 86 52.30 7.47 9.67
N ARG A 87 53.07 6.40 9.96
CA ARG A 87 54.10 6.39 10.98
C ARG A 87 55.36 5.77 10.42
N ASP A 88 56.50 6.43 10.58
CA ASP A 88 57.81 5.99 10.11
C ASP A 88 57.81 5.60 8.61
N GLY A 89 57.08 6.39 7.81
CA GLY A 89 56.89 6.20 6.38
C GLY A 89 55.93 5.07 5.98
N LYS A 90 55.33 4.35 6.95
CA LYS A 90 54.28 3.32 6.65
C LYS A 90 52.92 3.92 6.86
N THR A 91 52.05 3.74 5.88
CA THR A 91 50.62 4.11 6.01
C THR A 91 49.95 3.21 7.02
N ILE A 92 49.30 3.81 8.05
CA ILE A 92 48.48 3.12 9.02
C ILE A 92 47.09 2.95 8.42
N ARG A 93 46.50 4.06 7.91
CA ARG A 93 45.15 4.06 7.32
C ARG A 93 44.95 5.29 6.46
N THR A 94 44.19 5.15 5.37
CA THR A 94 43.69 6.24 4.54
C THR A 94 42.15 6.29 4.64
N VAL A 95 41.60 7.43 5.02
CA VAL A 95 40.18 7.72 5.02
C VAL A 95 39.84 8.49 3.77
N GLN A 96 38.95 7.98 2.94
CA GLN A 96 38.58 8.55 1.66
C GLN A 96 37.09 8.82 1.57
N GLY A 97 36.71 9.94 0.95
CA GLY A 97 35.31 10.31 0.69
C GLY A 97 35.26 11.45 -0.32
N LEU A 98 34.16 12.20 -0.33
CA LEU A 98 33.92 13.36 -1.18
C LEU A 98 34.10 14.64 -0.38
N LEU A 99 34.70 15.66 -0.98
CA LEU A 99 34.75 17.01 -0.40
C LEU A 99 33.33 17.59 -0.33
N ALA A 100 32.75 17.63 0.88
CA ALA A 100 31.41 18.15 1.10
C ALA A 100 31.39 19.68 1.30
N SER A 101 32.43 20.21 1.95
CA SER A 101 32.62 21.67 2.08
C SER A 101 34.11 22.03 2.20
N ALA A 102 34.43 23.22 1.75
CA ALA A 102 35.72 23.85 1.92
C ALA A 102 35.52 25.29 2.40
N GLU A 103 36.27 25.68 3.41
CA GLU A 103 36.27 27.02 3.98
C GLU A 103 37.65 27.61 3.92
N GLN A 104 37.79 28.81 3.44
CA GLN A 104 39.01 29.61 3.52
C GLN A 104 38.86 30.56 4.74
N GLY A 105 39.75 30.39 5.71
CA GLY A 105 39.79 31.20 6.90
C GLY A 105 40.72 32.39 6.82
N ASN A 106 41.38 32.69 7.92
CA ASN A 106 42.31 33.82 8.02
C ASN A 106 43.59 33.61 7.20
N THR A 107 44.32 34.71 6.93
CA THR A 107 45.67 34.68 6.35
C THR A 107 46.58 35.65 7.13
N ASP A 108 47.84 35.24 7.34
CA ASP A 108 48.88 36.07 7.94
C ASP A 108 49.73 36.79 6.89
N GLY A 109 49.41 36.60 5.61
CA GLY A 109 50.15 37.14 4.49
C GLY A 109 51.19 36.15 3.93
N VAL A 110 51.51 35.06 4.61
CA VAL A 110 52.38 33.95 4.15
C VAL A 110 51.56 32.68 4.01
N LYS A 111 50.83 32.33 5.06
CA LYS A 111 49.98 31.17 5.11
C LYS A 111 48.51 31.58 5.18
N THR A 112 47.66 30.75 4.62
CA THR A 112 46.18 30.84 4.71
C THR A 112 45.67 29.57 5.34
N TRP A 113 44.74 29.68 6.28
CA TRP A 113 44.13 28.55 6.96
C TRP A 113 42.91 28.11 6.20
N TYR A 114 42.72 26.79 6.10
CA TYR A 114 41.60 26.16 5.41
C TYR A 114 40.97 25.10 6.30
N GLN A 115 39.65 24.91 6.13
CA GLN A 115 38.93 23.81 6.74
C GLN A 115 38.17 23.04 5.67
N PHE A 116 38.30 21.74 5.72
CA PHE A 116 37.66 20.81 4.77
C PHE A 116 36.78 19.84 5.53
N VAL A 117 35.57 19.55 5.00
CA VAL A 117 34.72 18.47 5.49
C VAL A 117 34.60 17.42 4.39
N ILE A 118 35.02 16.21 4.72
CA ILE A 118 34.94 15.05 3.84
C ILE A 118 33.87 14.10 4.37
N ARG A 119 33.02 13.61 3.46
CA ARG A 119 31.93 12.68 3.74
C ARG A 119 32.05 11.43 2.88
N PRO A 120 31.50 10.26 3.30
CA PRO A 120 31.47 9.08 2.45
C PRO A 120 30.62 9.33 1.20
N GLU A 121 30.88 8.58 0.11
CA GLU A 121 30.12 8.71 -1.15
C GLU A 121 28.61 8.58 -0.93
N MET A 122 28.17 7.73 -0.03
CA MET A 122 26.73 7.55 0.32
C MET A 122 26.07 8.85 0.83
N TRP A 123 26.84 9.83 1.30
CA TRP A 123 26.31 11.11 1.75
C TRP A 123 25.54 11.85 0.63
N VAL A 124 25.88 11.69 -0.63
CA VAL A 124 25.16 12.34 -1.75
C VAL A 124 23.68 11.95 -1.79
N MET A 125 23.33 10.79 -1.24
CA MET A 125 21.95 10.35 -1.13
C MET A 125 21.12 11.18 -0.11
N THR A 126 21.77 12.02 0.71
CA THR A 126 21.10 12.98 1.61
C THR A 126 20.67 14.24 0.88
N LEU A 127 21.24 14.54 -0.29
CA LEU A 127 21.05 15.78 -1.04
C LEU A 127 19.82 15.72 -1.98
N ASN A 128 19.16 14.59 -2.08
CA ASN A 128 17.97 14.40 -2.89
C ASN A 128 16.74 14.14 -1.99
N GLN A 129 15.56 14.27 -2.58
CA GLN A 129 14.30 13.90 -1.97
C GLN A 129 13.39 13.35 -3.07
N ASP A 130 12.71 12.24 -2.78
CA ASP A 130 11.82 11.61 -3.76
C ASP A 130 10.55 11.05 -3.09
N SER A 131 9.57 10.72 -3.94
CA SER A 131 8.38 9.98 -3.56
C SER A 131 8.13 8.96 -4.65
N ARG A 132 8.13 7.67 -4.29
CA ARG A 132 7.94 6.56 -5.23
C ARG A 132 7.49 5.28 -4.53
N ILE A 133 7.01 4.34 -5.30
CA ILE A 133 6.49 3.06 -4.85
C ILE A 133 7.39 1.92 -5.32
N PHE A 134 7.66 0.98 -4.42
CA PHE A 134 8.29 -0.29 -4.73
C PHE A 134 7.27 -1.41 -4.51
N GLN A 135 7.20 -2.34 -5.45
CA GLN A 135 6.25 -3.46 -5.39
C GLN A 135 6.98 -4.78 -5.57
N ASN A 136 6.56 -5.80 -4.80
CA ASN A 136 7.05 -7.18 -4.92
C ASN A 136 8.58 -7.27 -4.86
N LYS A 137 9.21 -6.55 -3.92
CA LYS A 137 10.66 -6.56 -3.70
C LYS A 137 10.98 -6.88 -2.25
N THR A 138 12.15 -7.50 -2.03
CA THR A 138 12.76 -7.60 -0.71
C THR A 138 13.46 -6.29 -0.36
N VAL A 139 13.66 -6.03 0.93
CA VAL A 139 14.44 -4.85 1.37
C VAL A 139 15.85 -4.86 0.78
N PRO A 140 16.64 -5.95 0.81
CA PRO A 140 17.95 -5.97 0.16
C PRO A 140 17.93 -5.55 -1.31
N GLN A 141 16.93 -5.98 -2.10
CA GLN A 141 16.79 -5.57 -3.49
C GLN A 141 16.53 -4.07 -3.65
N ILE A 142 15.78 -3.46 -2.72
CA ILE A 142 15.54 -2.01 -2.73
C ILE A 142 16.80 -1.27 -2.34
N LEU A 143 17.51 -1.73 -1.30
CA LEU A 143 18.76 -1.13 -0.85
C LEU A 143 19.81 -1.11 -1.98
N GLN A 144 19.99 -2.23 -2.68
CA GLN A 144 20.88 -2.35 -3.84
C GLN A 144 20.46 -1.39 -4.96
N GLN A 145 19.17 -1.38 -5.32
CA GLN A 145 18.69 -0.47 -6.37
C GLN A 145 18.97 1.00 -6.06
N LEU A 146 18.82 1.43 -4.81
CA LEU A 146 19.09 2.81 -4.39
C LEU A 146 20.58 3.16 -4.50
N LEU A 147 21.46 2.24 -4.13
CA LEU A 147 22.91 2.41 -4.23
C LEU A 147 23.38 2.43 -5.69
N ASP A 148 22.83 1.54 -6.54
CA ASP A 148 23.13 1.48 -7.97
C ASP A 148 22.68 2.77 -8.68
N GLU A 149 21.49 3.29 -8.36
CA GLU A 149 20.99 4.57 -8.88
C GLU A 149 21.85 5.76 -8.45
N ALA A 150 22.47 5.70 -7.27
CA ALA A 150 23.39 6.71 -6.76
C ALA A 150 24.86 6.47 -7.18
N HIS A 151 25.14 5.40 -7.91
CA HIS A 151 26.49 4.98 -8.34
C HIS A 151 27.47 4.75 -7.18
N ILE A 152 26.94 4.31 -6.01
CA ILE A 152 27.74 3.99 -4.82
C ILE A 152 28.33 2.59 -4.96
N LYS A 153 29.64 2.46 -4.70
CA LYS A 153 30.29 1.14 -4.62
C LYS A 153 30.00 0.50 -3.28
N TYR A 154 29.52 -0.73 -3.31
CA TYR A 154 29.20 -1.46 -2.10
C TYR A 154 29.63 -2.93 -2.16
N ASP A 155 29.65 -3.54 -0.98
CA ASP A 155 29.67 -4.98 -0.76
C ASP A 155 28.62 -5.32 0.29
N ASN A 156 28.07 -6.51 0.25
CA ASN A 156 27.11 -6.94 1.24
C ASN A 156 27.30 -8.42 1.57
N GLN A 157 26.88 -8.77 2.79
CA GLN A 157 26.93 -10.13 3.25
C GLN A 157 25.72 -10.41 4.14
N PHE A 158 24.80 -11.24 3.65
CA PHE A 158 23.61 -11.67 4.35
C PHE A 158 23.79 -13.10 4.84
N TYR A 159 23.61 -13.30 6.14
CA TYR A 159 23.73 -14.59 6.80
C TYR A 159 22.37 -15.24 7.02
N GLN A 160 21.29 -14.45 6.98
CA GLN A 160 19.92 -14.88 7.20
C GLN A 160 18.99 -14.36 6.09
N PRO A 161 19.25 -14.70 4.81
CA PRO A 161 18.51 -14.14 3.68
C PRO A 161 17.01 -14.50 3.71
N GLU A 162 16.63 -15.57 4.39
CA GLU A 162 15.24 -16.01 4.59
C GLU A 162 14.42 -15.04 5.45
N LEU A 163 15.05 -14.17 6.23
CA LEU A 163 14.36 -13.14 7.02
C LEU A 163 13.90 -11.96 6.14
N HIS A 164 14.53 -11.77 5.00
CA HIS A 164 14.25 -10.66 4.08
C HIS A 164 13.14 -11.02 3.09
N GLN A 165 11.91 -11.07 3.57
CA GLN A 165 10.76 -11.48 2.79
C GLN A 165 10.34 -10.44 1.74
N THR A 166 9.72 -10.91 0.65
CA THR A 166 9.16 -10.04 -0.38
C THR A 166 7.99 -9.25 0.17
N ARG A 167 8.07 -7.92 0.08
CA ARG A 167 6.99 -7.01 0.46
C ARG A 167 6.18 -6.60 -0.76
N ARG A 168 4.85 -6.65 -0.64
CA ARG A 168 3.93 -6.32 -1.75
C ARG A 168 3.99 -4.85 -2.12
N TYR A 169 4.22 -3.98 -1.12
CA TYR A 169 4.13 -2.54 -1.28
C TYR A 169 4.99 -1.82 -0.25
N ILE A 170 5.88 -0.97 -0.69
CA ILE A 170 6.74 -0.12 0.14
C ILE A 170 6.78 1.26 -0.50
N THR A 171 6.55 2.30 0.28
CA THR A 171 6.53 3.68 -0.20
C THR A 171 7.72 4.47 0.36
N GLN A 172 8.48 5.10 -0.51
CA GLN A 172 9.30 6.26 -0.18
C GLN A 172 8.41 7.49 -0.30
N LYS A 173 8.30 8.30 0.75
CA LYS A 173 7.42 9.47 0.76
C LYS A 173 8.13 10.68 1.34
N ARG A 174 8.50 11.63 0.49
CA ARG A 174 9.20 12.87 0.89
C ARG A 174 10.46 12.61 1.72
N GLU A 175 11.11 11.49 1.50
CA GLU A 175 12.36 11.10 2.15
C GLU A 175 13.53 11.27 1.19
N SER A 176 14.70 11.64 1.72
CA SER A 176 15.93 11.48 0.95
C SER A 176 16.20 10.00 0.67
N ALA A 177 16.94 9.69 -0.39
CA ALA A 177 17.30 8.32 -0.68
C ALA A 177 18.08 7.68 0.48
N TYR A 178 18.91 8.45 1.20
CA TYR A 178 19.61 8.03 2.41
C TYR A 178 18.66 7.70 3.57
N ALA A 179 17.74 8.62 3.90
CA ALA A 179 16.79 8.39 4.99
C ALA A 179 15.91 7.17 4.74
N PHE A 180 15.44 7.01 3.51
CA PHE A 180 14.67 5.85 3.10
C PHE A 180 15.47 4.55 3.16
N TRP A 181 16.73 4.58 2.68
CA TRP A 181 17.66 3.45 2.75
C TRP A 181 17.89 3.02 4.20
N CYS A 182 18.24 3.96 5.08
CA CYS A 182 18.46 3.69 6.51
C CYS A 182 17.20 3.15 7.19
N ARG A 183 16.03 3.71 6.91
CA ARG A 183 14.77 3.26 7.49
C ARG A 183 14.49 1.79 7.17
N LEU A 184 14.68 1.39 5.93
CA LEU A 184 14.47 -0.01 5.51
C LEU A 184 15.55 -0.94 6.08
N ALA A 185 16.82 -0.54 6.02
CA ALA A 185 17.92 -1.32 6.56
C ALA A 185 17.74 -1.55 8.07
N PHE A 186 17.40 -0.50 8.82
CA PHE A 186 17.25 -0.56 10.27
C PHE A 186 16.01 -1.33 10.70
N GLU A 187 14.94 -1.30 9.91
CA GLU A 187 13.76 -2.12 10.14
C GLU A 187 14.09 -3.63 10.07
N GLU A 188 15.00 -4.03 9.19
CA GLU A 188 15.44 -5.43 9.04
C GLU A 188 16.79 -5.73 9.71
N GLY A 189 17.25 -4.84 10.62
CA GLY A 189 18.44 -5.07 11.44
C GLY A 189 19.76 -5.06 10.67
N ILE A 190 19.76 -4.49 9.46
CA ILE A 190 20.94 -4.42 8.59
C ILE A 190 21.83 -3.26 9.04
N ASN A 191 23.09 -3.58 9.40
CA ASN A 191 24.12 -2.63 9.74
C ASN A 191 24.95 -2.25 8.51
N PHE A 192 25.52 -1.04 8.53
CA PHE A 192 26.49 -0.62 7.52
C PHE A 192 27.68 0.11 8.14
N TRP A 193 28.80 0.09 7.41
CA TRP A 193 30.07 0.77 7.77
C TRP A 193 30.89 1.04 6.52
N PHE A 194 31.96 1.80 6.69
CA PHE A 194 32.90 2.11 5.61
C PHE A 194 34.26 1.51 5.94
N GLU A 195 34.86 0.75 5.02
CA GLU A 195 36.21 0.24 5.17
C GLU A 195 37.26 1.16 4.51
N GLU A 196 38.48 0.72 4.42
CA GLU A 196 39.53 1.47 3.71
C GLU A 196 39.10 1.69 2.25
N GLY A 197 39.08 2.97 1.84
CA GLY A 197 38.59 3.40 0.53
C GLY A 197 37.12 3.85 0.56
N PRO A 198 36.52 4.13 -0.60
CA PRO A 198 35.16 4.70 -0.68
C PRO A 198 34.04 3.65 -0.57
N LYS A 199 34.36 2.38 -0.32
CA LYS A 199 33.41 1.27 -0.43
C LYS A 199 32.53 1.15 0.82
N LEU A 200 31.21 1.10 0.61
CA LEU A 200 30.20 0.80 1.64
C LEU A 200 30.13 -0.71 1.85
N PHE A 201 30.07 -1.15 3.11
CA PHE A 201 29.75 -2.52 3.51
C PHE A 201 28.46 -2.53 4.31
N TYR A 202 27.60 -3.55 4.12
CA TYR A 202 26.44 -3.75 4.94
C TYR A 202 26.10 -5.23 5.12
N SER A 203 25.57 -5.57 6.31
CA SER A 203 25.30 -6.94 6.71
C SER A 203 24.14 -7.01 7.70
N ASP A 204 23.41 -8.12 7.72
CA ASP A 204 22.35 -8.44 8.68
C ASP A 204 22.86 -9.12 9.96
N ASN A 205 24.20 -9.31 10.09
CA ASN A 205 24.79 -10.04 11.20
C ASN A 205 26.20 -9.53 11.53
N HIS A 206 26.59 -9.62 12.83
CA HIS A 206 27.94 -9.25 13.28
C HIS A 206 29.05 -10.10 12.66
N LEU A 207 28.76 -11.28 12.14
CA LEU A 207 29.71 -12.15 11.44
C LEU A 207 30.29 -11.52 10.19
N GLY A 208 29.63 -10.53 9.61
CA GLY A 208 30.16 -9.70 8.52
C GLY A 208 31.33 -8.79 8.93
N MET A 209 31.55 -8.57 10.22
CA MET A 209 32.64 -7.73 10.73
C MET A 209 33.97 -8.47 10.74
N THR A 210 35.04 -7.73 10.44
CA THR A 210 36.40 -8.32 10.36
C THR A 210 37.16 -8.16 11.67
N ALA A 211 37.91 -9.20 12.08
CA ALA A 211 38.78 -9.20 13.24
C ALA A 211 40.25 -8.99 12.84
N GLY A 212 41.12 -8.65 13.79
CA GLY A 212 42.56 -8.60 13.53
C GLY A 212 43.32 -7.52 14.31
N ILE A 213 42.62 -6.69 15.08
CA ILE A 213 43.24 -5.66 15.92
C ILE A 213 43.39 -6.21 17.34
N THR A 214 44.60 -6.07 17.95
CA THR A 214 44.83 -6.36 19.34
C THR A 214 45.22 -5.06 20.05
N LEU A 215 44.50 -4.72 21.11
CA LEU A 215 44.80 -3.60 22.00
C LEU A 215 45.45 -4.11 23.30
N THR A 216 46.53 -3.46 23.69
CA THR A 216 47.15 -3.69 25.00
C THR A 216 46.64 -2.66 25.99
N TYR A 217 46.08 -3.09 27.09
CA TYR A 217 45.73 -2.17 28.20
C TYR A 217 46.96 -1.69 28.94
N ASN A 218 47.18 -0.37 28.96
CA ASN A 218 48.24 0.26 29.70
C ASN A 218 47.77 1.63 30.26
N PRO A 219 47.38 1.71 31.53
CA PRO A 219 46.92 2.96 32.13
C PRO A 219 48.07 3.95 32.44
N GLN A 220 49.35 3.48 32.39
CA GLN A 220 50.53 4.30 32.60
C GLN A 220 51.10 4.77 31.24
N ALA A 221 50.45 5.77 30.67
CA ALA A 221 50.74 6.23 29.31
C ALA A 221 52.14 6.80 29.08
N GLU A 222 52.95 6.97 30.11
CA GLU A 222 54.30 7.55 29.98
C GLU A 222 55.39 6.50 29.70
N THR A 223 55.10 5.21 29.79
CA THR A 223 56.06 4.13 29.60
C THR A 223 55.55 3.12 28.55
N ASP A 224 56.35 2.82 27.56
CA ASP A 224 56.09 1.80 26.51
C ASP A 224 54.77 1.98 25.72
N ILE A 225 54.52 3.14 25.14
CA ILE A 225 53.39 3.36 24.27
C ILE A 225 53.64 2.65 22.91
N THR A 226 52.86 1.60 22.65
CA THR A 226 52.76 1.02 21.30
C THR A 226 51.64 1.68 20.52
N ASP A 227 51.56 1.43 19.22
CA ASP A 227 50.51 1.96 18.31
C ASP A 227 49.12 1.40 18.59
N THR A 228 48.99 0.50 19.55
CA THR A 228 47.78 -0.26 19.84
C THR A 228 47.50 -0.30 21.36
N THR A 229 47.62 0.84 22.04
CA THR A 229 47.45 0.97 23.45
C THR A 229 46.11 1.56 23.84
N ALA A 230 45.41 0.92 24.77
CA ALA A 230 44.23 1.47 25.46
C ALA A 230 44.69 2.02 26.84
N THR A 231 44.52 3.33 27.04
CA THR A 231 44.96 4.03 28.27
C THR A 231 43.86 4.15 29.31
N THR A 232 42.61 4.18 28.89
CA THR A 232 41.45 4.13 29.77
C THR A 232 40.53 3.01 29.33
N TRP A 233 39.80 2.46 30.29
CA TRP A 233 38.83 1.41 30.04
C TRP A 233 37.65 1.55 30.98
N ARG A 234 36.43 1.60 30.41
CA ARG A 234 35.16 1.62 31.17
C ARG A 234 34.24 0.56 30.60
N TYR A 235 33.57 -0.16 31.43
CA TYR A 235 32.58 -1.16 31.05
C TYR A 235 31.34 -0.98 31.92
N THR A 236 30.19 -0.98 31.31
CA THR A 236 28.89 -0.70 31.95
C THR A 236 27.90 -1.78 31.59
N GLU A 237 27.23 -2.30 32.60
CA GLU A 237 26.05 -3.14 32.45
C GLU A 237 24.80 -2.37 32.88
N ARG A 238 23.73 -2.42 32.08
CA ARG A 238 22.47 -1.70 32.33
C ARG A 238 21.30 -2.66 32.33
N LEU A 239 20.30 -2.37 33.16
CA LEU A 239 19.01 -3.02 33.10
C LEU A 239 18.29 -2.52 31.80
N CYS A 240 17.84 -3.47 31.01
CA CYS A 240 17.03 -3.23 29.79
C CYS A 240 15.73 -4.02 29.88
N SER A 241 14.77 -3.70 29.02
CA SER A 241 13.58 -4.55 28.85
C SER A 241 14.00 -5.94 28.40
N ASP A 242 13.41 -6.96 29.00
CA ASP A 242 13.71 -8.38 28.72
C ASP A 242 12.54 -9.14 28.08
N VAL A 243 11.45 -8.45 27.81
CA VAL A 243 10.29 -9.01 27.10
C VAL A 243 9.82 -8.05 26.01
N ARG A 244 9.72 -8.53 24.79
CA ARG A 244 9.16 -7.80 23.65
C ARG A 244 7.93 -8.51 23.13
N ILE A 245 6.79 -7.80 23.06
CA ILE A 245 5.52 -8.30 22.54
C ILE A 245 5.08 -7.37 21.42
N ASP A 246 4.94 -7.90 20.22
CA ASP A 246 4.40 -7.18 19.07
C ASP A 246 3.11 -7.85 18.61
N LYS A 247 2.07 -7.04 18.31
CA LYS A 247 0.78 -7.51 17.81
C LYS A 247 0.36 -6.71 16.58
N ASP A 248 -0.24 -7.39 15.62
CA ASP A 248 -0.82 -6.75 14.43
C ASP A 248 -2.13 -7.43 14.01
N TYR A 249 -2.71 -6.99 12.91
CA TYR A 249 -3.96 -7.45 12.38
C TYR A 249 -3.83 -7.78 10.89
N ASN A 250 -4.25 -9.01 10.52
CA ASN A 250 -4.36 -9.42 9.12
C ASN A 250 -5.84 -9.44 8.71
N PRO A 251 -6.28 -8.56 7.80
CA PRO A 251 -7.68 -8.53 7.34
C PRO A 251 -8.12 -9.79 6.57
N MET A 252 -7.17 -10.59 6.08
CA MET A 252 -7.45 -11.86 5.40
C MET A 252 -7.64 -13.02 6.40
N ARG A 253 -7.21 -12.84 7.65
CA ARG A 253 -7.32 -13.80 8.75
C ARG A 253 -7.79 -13.09 10.03
N PRO A 254 -9.00 -12.49 10.05
CA PRO A 254 -9.42 -11.53 11.07
C PRO A 254 -9.54 -12.10 12.48
N SER A 255 -9.74 -13.40 12.61
CA SER A 255 -9.86 -14.10 13.90
C SER A 255 -8.52 -14.67 14.40
N TYR A 256 -7.46 -14.58 13.59
CA TYR A 256 -6.16 -15.10 13.97
C TYR A 256 -5.41 -14.06 14.83
N PRO A 257 -5.01 -14.42 16.08
CA PRO A 257 -4.26 -13.50 16.93
C PRO A 257 -2.81 -13.42 16.46
N LEU A 258 -2.53 -12.50 15.54
CA LEU A 258 -1.20 -12.27 15.01
C LEU A 258 -0.36 -11.53 16.06
N SER A 259 0.29 -12.28 16.96
CA SER A 259 1.10 -11.77 18.07
C SER A 259 2.36 -12.61 18.25
N GLN A 260 3.49 -11.95 18.47
CA GLN A 260 4.78 -12.59 18.74
C GLN A 260 5.38 -12.04 20.02
N GLU A 261 6.06 -12.90 20.75
CA GLU A 261 6.73 -12.57 22.00
C GLU A 261 8.15 -13.14 22.00
N THR A 262 9.11 -12.31 22.37
CA THR A 262 10.48 -12.71 22.65
C THR A 262 10.81 -12.38 24.09
N THR A 263 11.30 -13.37 24.84
CA THR A 263 11.70 -13.24 26.25
C THR A 263 13.19 -13.56 26.38
N GLY A 264 13.91 -12.72 27.11
CA GLY A 264 15.32 -12.93 27.46
C GLY A 264 15.53 -13.76 28.71
N ASP A 265 16.81 -13.96 29.09
CA ASP A 265 17.23 -14.81 30.20
C ASP A 265 17.19 -14.14 31.59
N VAL A 266 16.73 -12.88 31.66
CA VAL A 266 16.74 -12.11 32.91
C VAL A 266 15.42 -12.27 33.66
N HIS A 267 15.47 -12.50 34.95
CA HIS A 267 14.33 -12.82 35.81
C HIS A 267 13.35 -11.66 36.10
N GLN A 268 13.60 -10.47 35.58
CA GLN A 268 12.75 -9.30 35.79
C GLN A 268 12.00 -8.97 34.53
N GLN A 269 10.67 -9.18 34.54
CA GLN A 269 9.82 -8.94 33.38
C GLN A 269 9.46 -7.45 33.26
N HIS A 270 10.09 -6.77 32.32
CA HIS A 270 9.74 -5.40 31.92
C HIS A 270 9.28 -5.41 30.45
N PRO A 271 8.02 -5.78 30.17
CA PRO A 271 7.55 -5.95 28.80
C PRO A 271 7.43 -4.61 28.07
N VAL A 272 7.92 -4.59 26.84
CA VAL A 272 7.59 -3.56 25.86
C VAL A 272 6.56 -4.14 24.90
N PHE A 273 5.35 -3.59 24.94
CA PHE A 273 4.23 -4.00 24.07
C PHE A 273 4.01 -2.97 22.98
N GLU A 274 3.94 -3.44 21.74
CA GLU A 274 3.59 -2.63 20.57
C GLU A 274 2.37 -3.24 19.87
N SER A 275 1.27 -2.47 19.79
CA SER A 275 0.01 -2.93 19.20
C SER A 275 -0.08 -2.76 17.68
N TYR A 276 0.92 -2.16 17.08
CA TYR A 276 1.06 -2.01 15.64
C TYR A 276 2.38 -2.61 15.18
N GLY A 277 2.38 -3.95 15.05
CA GLY A 277 3.57 -4.76 14.79
C GLY A 277 4.19 -4.54 13.41
N ARG A 278 3.44 -4.02 12.42
CA ARG A 278 3.87 -3.77 11.04
C ARG A 278 4.22 -5.03 10.26
N PHE A 279 3.54 -6.12 10.57
CA PHE A 279 3.62 -7.38 9.86
C PHE A 279 2.21 -7.90 9.56
N GLN A 280 2.08 -8.77 8.57
CA GLN A 280 0.79 -9.35 8.19
C GLN A 280 0.80 -10.89 8.28
N GLU A 281 1.97 -11.50 8.41
CA GLU A 281 2.16 -12.94 8.44
C GLU A 281 3.18 -13.32 9.52
N ASP A 282 3.05 -14.53 10.10
CA ASP A 282 3.94 -15.03 11.15
C ASP A 282 5.39 -15.14 10.68
N ALA A 283 5.62 -15.48 9.43
CA ALA A 283 6.96 -15.56 8.84
C ALA A 283 7.73 -14.22 8.93
N HIS A 284 7.03 -13.09 8.91
CA HIS A 284 7.62 -11.76 9.14
C HIS A 284 7.63 -11.37 10.62
N ALA A 285 6.60 -11.80 11.36
CA ALA A 285 6.36 -11.34 12.72
C ALA A 285 7.47 -11.78 13.67
N GLN A 286 7.87 -13.05 13.64
CA GLN A 286 8.88 -13.61 14.54
C GLN A 286 10.25 -12.97 14.34
N PRO A 287 10.82 -12.88 13.11
CA PRO A 287 12.10 -12.22 12.91
C PRO A 287 12.10 -10.74 13.31
N LEU A 288 11.05 -9.99 12.98
CA LEU A 288 10.95 -8.57 13.34
C LEU A 288 10.84 -8.38 14.85
N ASN A 289 10.10 -9.23 15.55
CA ASN A 289 10.02 -9.19 17.02
C ASN A 289 11.39 -9.48 17.65
N GLN A 290 12.13 -10.49 17.15
CA GLN A 290 13.49 -10.79 17.60
C GLN A 290 14.45 -9.62 17.37
N LEU A 291 14.46 -9.02 16.17
CA LEU A 291 15.29 -7.85 15.86
C LEU A 291 15.00 -6.67 16.79
N ARG A 292 13.74 -6.38 17.09
CA ARG A 292 13.35 -5.32 18.01
C ARG A 292 13.74 -5.61 19.45
N TYR A 293 13.68 -6.87 19.85
CA TYR A 293 14.23 -7.30 21.11
C TYR A 293 15.73 -7.02 21.18
N GLU A 294 16.51 -7.44 20.17
CA GLU A 294 17.95 -7.19 20.07
C GLU A 294 18.28 -5.68 20.09
N GLN A 295 17.53 -4.86 19.38
CA GLN A 295 17.64 -3.39 19.42
C GLN A 295 17.50 -2.85 20.86
N SER A 296 16.56 -3.39 21.64
CA SER A 296 16.37 -3.00 23.05
C SER A 296 17.56 -3.37 23.94
N GLN A 297 18.38 -4.35 23.51
CA GLN A 297 19.55 -4.82 24.24
C GLN A 297 20.85 -4.06 23.91
N ASN A 298 20.88 -3.17 22.94
CA ASN A 298 22.08 -2.45 22.48
C ASN A 298 22.85 -1.77 23.62
N HIS A 299 22.18 -1.28 24.64
CA HIS A 299 22.77 -0.57 25.77
C HIS A 299 23.00 -1.45 27.00
N ARG A 300 22.67 -2.75 26.94
CA ARG A 300 22.77 -3.66 28.09
C ARG A 300 24.22 -3.82 28.53
N GLN A 301 25.12 -4.00 27.58
CA GLN A 301 26.55 -4.17 27.82
C GLN A 301 27.32 -3.25 26.88
N THR A 302 27.91 -2.19 27.42
CA THR A 302 28.65 -1.22 26.61
C THR A 302 29.98 -0.88 27.29
N GLY A 303 30.99 -0.58 26.49
CA GLY A 303 32.26 -0.09 26.98
C GLY A 303 32.73 1.15 26.26
N SER A 304 33.66 1.88 26.84
CA SER A 304 34.40 2.94 26.19
C SER A 304 35.86 2.93 26.62
N ALA A 305 36.73 3.35 25.73
CA ALA A 305 38.18 3.42 25.99
C ALA A 305 38.79 4.63 25.25
N SER A 306 39.85 5.18 25.85
CA SER A 306 40.78 6.07 25.16
C SER A 306 41.94 5.26 24.61
N THR A 307 42.27 5.45 23.34
CA THR A 307 43.34 4.71 22.65
C THR A 307 44.15 5.62 21.73
N ASN A 308 45.26 5.10 21.19
CA ASN A 308 46.07 5.73 20.13
C ASN A 308 46.01 4.94 18.83
N CYS A 309 45.11 3.94 18.72
CA CYS A 309 45.02 3.05 17.57
C CYS A 309 44.10 3.63 16.46
N PHE A 310 44.69 4.21 15.41
CA PHE A 310 43.92 4.76 14.28
C PHE A 310 43.25 3.71 13.38
N ALA A 311 43.65 2.45 13.51
CA ALA A 311 43.04 1.34 12.76
C ALA A 311 41.67 0.92 13.30
N LEU A 312 41.26 1.37 14.48
CA LEU A 312 39.92 1.13 15.02
C LEU A 312 38.89 1.88 14.18
N MET A 313 37.85 1.16 13.75
CA MET A 313 36.74 1.69 12.97
C MET A 313 35.52 0.79 13.13
N PRO A 314 34.30 1.30 12.91
CA PRO A 314 33.08 0.48 12.86
C PRO A 314 33.22 -0.67 11.85
N GLY A 315 32.62 -1.82 12.14
CA GLY A 315 32.77 -3.03 11.32
C GLY A 315 34.04 -3.86 11.67
N LYS A 316 34.83 -3.42 12.67
CA LYS A 316 35.98 -4.18 13.18
C LYS A 316 35.72 -4.74 14.57
N VAL A 317 36.31 -5.93 14.78
CA VAL A 317 36.37 -6.58 16.09
C VAL A 317 37.82 -6.57 16.57
N PHE A 318 38.06 -6.05 17.79
CA PHE A 318 39.37 -6.06 18.41
C PHE A 318 39.42 -6.98 19.62
N THR A 319 40.61 -7.40 20.01
CA THR A 319 40.88 -8.17 21.21
C THR A 319 41.63 -7.30 22.20
N LEU A 320 41.12 -7.16 23.43
CA LEU A 320 41.85 -6.53 24.54
C LEU A 320 42.75 -7.55 25.24
N THR A 321 43.95 -7.12 25.60
CA THR A 321 44.93 -7.92 26.36
C THR A 321 45.50 -7.12 27.49
N HIS A 322 46.11 -7.84 28.49
CA HIS A 322 46.85 -7.26 29.66
C HIS A 322 45.96 -6.44 30.62
N HIS A 323 44.65 -6.53 30.53
CA HIS A 323 43.78 -5.93 31.54
C HIS A 323 43.79 -6.78 32.82
N PRO A 324 43.88 -6.17 34.03
CA PRO A 324 43.94 -6.91 35.31
C PRO A 324 42.72 -7.82 35.55
N SER A 325 41.53 -7.41 35.09
CA SER A 325 40.33 -8.26 35.08
C SER A 325 40.34 -9.19 33.88
N ALA A 326 40.43 -10.49 34.10
CA ALA A 326 40.44 -11.49 33.05
C ALA A 326 39.20 -11.41 32.10
N ARG A 327 38.05 -11.02 32.65
CA ARG A 327 36.78 -10.85 31.88
C ARG A 327 36.91 -9.79 30.80
N MET A 328 37.73 -8.77 30.99
CA MET A 328 37.92 -7.70 29.99
C MET A 328 38.87 -8.11 28.88
N ASN A 329 39.73 -9.09 29.07
CA ASN A 329 40.63 -9.64 28.03
C ASN A 329 39.81 -10.53 27.07
N SER A 330 39.02 -9.90 26.23
CA SER A 330 38.03 -10.54 25.36
C SER A 330 37.96 -9.83 23.99
N ARG A 331 37.08 -10.33 23.12
CA ARG A 331 36.78 -9.74 21.84
C ARG A 331 35.65 -8.69 21.98
N TRP A 332 35.81 -7.56 21.31
CA TRP A 332 34.91 -6.42 21.38
C TRP A 332 34.63 -5.87 19.97
N GLN A 333 33.38 -5.51 19.70
CA GLN A 333 32.97 -4.86 18.44
C GLN A 333 33.05 -3.35 18.59
N VAL A 334 33.62 -2.66 17.61
CA VAL A 334 33.62 -1.19 17.55
C VAL A 334 32.25 -0.71 17.08
N ILE A 335 31.59 0.11 17.91
CA ILE A 335 30.30 0.74 17.57
C ILE A 335 30.53 2.16 17.04
N SER A 336 31.34 2.94 17.73
CA SER A 336 31.74 4.27 17.29
C SER A 336 33.14 4.60 17.71
N VAL A 337 33.80 5.47 16.95
CA VAL A 337 35.12 5.98 17.29
C VAL A 337 35.24 7.44 16.84
N SER A 338 35.81 8.27 17.72
CA SER A 338 36.24 9.62 17.42
C SER A 338 37.75 9.69 17.46
N HIS A 339 38.37 10.01 16.35
CA HIS A 339 39.82 10.23 16.24
C HIS A 339 40.13 11.71 16.20
N HIS A 340 41.08 12.14 16.97
CA HIS A 340 41.58 13.50 17.01
C HIS A 340 43.10 13.51 16.78
N GLY A 341 43.56 14.22 15.79
CA GLY A 341 45.00 14.35 15.47
C GLY A 341 45.43 15.80 15.39
N VAL A 342 46.60 16.13 15.99
CA VAL A 342 47.21 17.46 15.95
C VAL A 342 48.65 17.35 15.48
N GLN A 343 49.03 18.18 14.52
CA GLN A 343 50.38 18.25 13.91
C GLN A 343 50.93 19.69 13.99
N PRO A 344 51.47 20.11 15.15
CA PRO A 344 51.84 21.51 15.43
C PRO A 344 52.95 22.02 14.50
N SER A 345 53.85 21.14 14.02
CA SER A 345 54.93 21.50 13.12
C SER A 345 54.48 22.11 11.78
N ALA A 346 53.24 21.84 11.36
CA ALA A 346 52.69 22.40 10.14
C ALA A 346 52.29 23.88 10.30
N ASP A 347 51.94 24.31 11.51
CA ASP A 347 51.52 25.68 11.81
C ASP A 347 52.69 26.60 12.20
N ASN A 348 53.47 26.25 13.22
CA ASN A 348 54.40 27.16 13.86
C ASN A 348 55.86 26.73 13.83
N GLY A 349 56.20 25.59 13.23
CA GLY A 349 57.58 25.05 13.21
C GLY A 349 58.11 24.70 14.61
N GLY A 350 57.28 24.64 15.63
CA GLY A 350 57.64 24.44 17.01
C GLY A 350 57.79 22.97 17.42
N GLY A 351 58.55 22.76 18.49
CA GLY A 351 59.06 21.47 18.96
C GLY A 351 58.09 20.49 19.60
N GLU A 352 56.76 20.69 19.49
CA GLU A 352 55.77 19.73 19.96
C GLU A 352 55.55 18.61 18.92
N GLY A 353 55.58 17.36 19.38
CA GLY A 353 55.37 16.19 18.50
C GLY A 353 53.93 16.05 18.02
N THR A 354 53.75 15.40 16.88
CA THR A 354 52.43 15.03 16.37
C THR A 354 51.72 14.09 17.34
N GLN A 355 50.46 14.40 17.67
CA GLN A 355 49.65 13.67 18.62
C GLN A 355 48.42 13.06 17.95
N LEU A 356 48.02 11.86 18.40
CA LEU A 356 46.81 11.15 18.00
C LEU A 356 46.14 10.56 19.24
N SER A 357 44.88 10.86 19.40
CA SER A 357 44.04 10.30 20.47
C SER A 357 42.73 9.83 19.90
N ASN A 358 42.18 8.76 20.44
CA ASN A 358 40.90 8.20 19.98
C ASN A 358 40.04 7.92 21.20
N HIS A 359 38.75 8.10 21.04
CA HIS A 359 37.74 7.61 21.95
C HIS A 359 36.86 6.58 21.25
N VAL A 360 36.84 5.35 21.72
CA VAL A 360 36.09 4.24 21.13
C VAL A 360 34.95 3.80 22.03
N THR A 361 33.77 3.54 21.46
CA THR A 361 32.64 2.87 22.12
C THR A 361 32.51 1.47 21.51
N PHE A 362 32.29 0.48 22.36
CA PHE A 362 32.26 -0.92 21.95
C PHE A 362 31.25 -1.73 22.75
N ILE A 363 30.94 -2.93 22.24
CA ILE A 363 30.12 -3.97 22.91
C ILE A 363 30.84 -5.31 22.86
N PRO A 364 30.39 -6.36 23.61
CA PRO A 364 30.94 -7.70 23.47
C PRO A 364 30.96 -8.22 22.04
N GLY A 365 32.05 -8.92 21.66
CA GLY A 365 32.28 -9.37 20.27
C GLY A 365 31.30 -10.40 19.74
N THR A 366 30.47 -10.96 20.58
CA THR A 366 29.45 -11.98 20.23
C THR A 366 28.01 -11.45 20.33
N GLN A 367 27.84 -10.20 20.75
CA GLN A 367 26.51 -9.59 20.86
C GLN A 367 26.09 -9.02 19.52
N GLU A 368 24.83 -9.26 19.12
CA GLU A 368 24.25 -8.54 17.99
C GLU A 368 23.94 -7.10 18.39
N TRP A 369 24.49 -6.16 17.65
CA TRP A 369 24.08 -4.77 17.70
C TRP A 369 23.16 -4.49 16.52
N ARG A 370 22.01 -3.88 16.79
CA ARG A 370 21.04 -3.52 15.75
C ARG A 370 20.91 -2.01 15.67
N PRO A 371 20.87 -1.42 14.46
CA PRO A 371 20.65 0.01 14.35
C PRO A 371 19.32 0.40 15.00
N PRO A 372 19.22 1.61 15.60
CA PRO A 372 17.99 2.06 16.21
C PRO A 372 16.81 2.05 15.24
N PHE A 373 15.68 1.52 15.66
CA PHE A 373 14.47 1.50 14.84
C PHE A 373 13.99 2.92 14.54
N HIS A 374 13.80 3.22 13.25
CA HIS A 374 13.26 4.48 12.79
C HIS A 374 11.79 4.28 12.39
N TYR A 375 10.89 5.03 13.01
CA TYR A 375 9.49 5.02 12.61
C TYR A 375 9.34 5.56 11.19
N LYS A 376 8.47 4.91 10.40
CA LYS A 376 8.09 5.43 9.09
C LYS A 376 7.51 6.84 9.23
N PRO A 377 7.71 7.72 8.25
CA PRO A 377 6.93 8.94 8.15
C PRO A 377 5.43 8.61 8.15
N LEU A 378 4.66 9.30 8.95
CA LEU A 378 3.21 9.19 8.90
C LEU A 378 2.69 9.89 7.66
N ALA A 379 1.59 9.38 7.10
CA ALA A 379 0.87 10.09 6.04
C ALA A 379 0.35 11.42 6.58
N ASP A 380 0.54 12.51 5.83
CA ASP A 380 0.11 13.85 6.23
C ASP A 380 -1.44 14.00 6.27
N GLY A 381 -2.15 13.09 5.64
CA GLY A 381 -3.60 13.05 5.50
C GLY A 381 -4.02 12.14 4.35
N ASP A 382 -5.28 12.30 3.93
CA ASP A 382 -5.82 11.59 2.79
C ASP A 382 -5.25 12.14 1.47
N GLU A 383 -5.17 11.29 0.46
CA GLU A 383 -4.64 11.62 -0.86
C GLU A 383 -5.65 11.30 -1.97
N LEU A 384 -5.55 12.07 -3.05
CA LEU A 384 -6.30 11.77 -4.27
C LEU A 384 -5.48 10.88 -5.20
N ALA A 385 -6.14 9.88 -5.77
CA ALA A 385 -5.54 8.99 -6.76
C ALA A 385 -6.55 8.64 -7.85
N THR A 386 -6.06 8.22 -9.01
CA THR A 386 -6.92 7.77 -10.12
C THR A 386 -6.92 6.26 -10.20
N VAL A 387 -8.10 5.65 -10.30
CA VAL A 387 -8.23 4.20 -10.50
C VAL A 387 -7.68 3.81 -11.88
N VAL A 388 -6.86 2.77 -11.89
CA VAL A 388 -6.15 2.31 -13.10
C VAL A 388 -6.34 0.81 -13.33
N GLY A 389 -6.08 0.37 -14.56
CA GLY A 389 -6.19 -1.02 -14.96
C GLY A 389 -5.65 -1.27 -16.37
N PRO A 390 -5.85 -2.48 -16.90
CA PRO A 390 -5.46 -2.82 -18.28
C PRO A 390 -6.15 -1.94 -19.31
N GLU A 391 -5.47 -1.73 -20.44
CA GLU A 391 -6.03 -1.01 -21.57
C GLU A 391 -7.30 -1.69 -22.12
N GLY A 392 -8.33 -0.91 -22.44
CA GLY A 392 -9.61 -1.40 -22.94
C GLY A 392 -10.57 -1.93 -21.88
N GLU A 393 -10.18 -1.93 -20.59
CA GLU A 393 -11.06 -2.28 -19.49
C GLU A 393 -11.67 -1.04 -18.82
N GLU A 394 -12.90 -1.16 -18.31
CA GLU A 394 -13.57 -0.13 -17.50
C GLU A 394 -13.57 -0.49 -16.01
N ILE A 395 -13.51 -1.78 -15.67
CA ILE A 395 -13.54 -2.29 -14.30
C ILE A 395 -12.40 -3.28 -14.14
N TYR A 396 -11.53 -3.03 -13.18
CA TYR A 396 -10.43 -3.93 -12.85
C TYR A 396 -10.36 -4.15 -11.35
N THR A 397 -10.67 -5.36 -10.91
CA THR A 397 -10.78 -5.71 -9.50
C THR A 397 -10.31 -7.14 -9.24
N ASN A 398 -9.91 -7.41 -8.01
CA ASN A 398 -9.62 -8.78 -7.54
C ASN A 398 -10.86 -9.41 -6.86
N GLU A 399 -10.70 -10.61 -6.31
CA GLU A 399 -11.77 -11.37 -5.63
C GLU A 399 -12.35 -10.67 -4.40
N GLN A 400 -11.62 -9.74 -3.79
CA GLN A 400 -12.07 -8.95 -2.62
C GLN A 400 -12.69 -7.61 -3.00
N GLY A 401 -12.88 -7.32 -4.28
CA GLY A 401 -13.38 -6.02 -4.72
C GLY A 401 -12.35 -4.89 -4.61
N ALA A 402 -11.06 -5.20 -4.40
CA ALA A 402 -9.99 -4.22 -4.37
C ALA A 402 -9.65 -3.72 -5.77
N VAL A 403 -9.19 -2.50 -5.88
CA VAL A 403 -8.79 -1.86 -7.15
C VAL A 403 -7.36 -1.36 -7.09
N LYS A 404 -6.77 -1.04 -8.23
CA LYS A 404 -5.46 -0.42 -8.33
C LYS A 404 -5.61 1.06 -8.67
N VAL A 405 -4.65 1.87 -8.17
CA VAL A 405 -4.65 3.31 -8.39
C VAL A 405 -3.30 3.81 -8.87
N TYR A 406 -3.30 4.97 -9.48
CA TYR A 406 -2.11 5.77 -9.76
C TYR A 406 -2.14 7.01 -8.85
N PHE A 407 -1.09 7.18 -8.04
CA PHE A 407 -0.89 8.35 -7.21
C PHE A 407 -0.27 9.48 -8.03
N HIS A 408 -0.85 10.68 -8.00
CA HIS A 408 -0.39 11.81 -8.81
C HIS A 408 1.04 12.29 -8.48
N TRP A 409 1.53 12.01 -7.28
CA TRP A 409 2.90 12.32 -6.86
C TRP A 409 3.94 11.30 -7.35
N ASP A 410 3.54 10.11 -7.79
CA ASP A 410 4.49 9.09 -8.27
C ASP A 410 4.94 9.40 -9.70
N ARG A 411 6.02 10.16 -9.80
CA ARG A 411 6.61 10.55 -11.09
C ARG A 411 7.31 9.40 -11.83
N ARG A 412 7.53 8.27 -11.18
CA ARG A 412 8.20 7.09 -11.77
C ARG A 412 7.23 5.98 -12.14
N GLY A 413 6.05 5.97 -11.51
CA GLY A 413 4.98 5.03 -11.82
C GLY A 413 4.31 5.32 -13.17
N LYS A 414 3.61 4.32 -13.69
CA LYS A 414 2.78 4.44 -14.89
C LYS A 414 1.31 4.44 -14.51
N PRO A 415 0.46 5.22 -15.18
CA PRO A 415 -0.98 5.23 -14.94
C PRO A 415 -1.69 4.02 -15.59
N ASP A 416 -1.21 2.81 -15.31
CA ASP A 416 -1.72 1.54 -15.80
C ASP A 416 -1.92 0.53 -14.65
N HIS A 417 -2.19 -0.73 -14.96
CA HIS A 417 -2.39 -1.80 -13.98
C HIS A 417 -1.18 -2.07 -13.05
N SER A 418 -0.02 -1.48 -13.32
CA SER A 418 1.19 -1.57 -12.48
C SER A 418 1.32 -0.42 -11.48
N GLY A 419 0.44 0.59 -11.52
CA GLY A 419 0.56 1.84 -10.75
C GLY A 419 0.57 1.67 -9.24
N SER A 420 -0.11 0.65 -8.69
CA SER A 420 -0.09 0.35 -7.25
C SER A 420 -0.29 -1.13 -6.95
N CYS A 421 -0.25 -1.49 -5.66
CA CYS A 421 -0.82 -2.75 -5.17
C CYS A 421 -2.36 -2.70 -5.24
N TRP A 422 -3.01 -3.81 -4.87
CA TRP A 422 -4.44 -3.86 -4.67
C TRP A 422 -4.85 -3.11 -3.40
N LEU A 423 -5.66 -2.05 -3.55
CA LEU A 423 -6.22 -1.28 -2.45
C LEU A 423 -7.65 -1.74 -2.18
N ARG A 424 -7.95 -2.08 -0.93
CA ARG A 424 -9.31 -2.37 -0.51
C ARG A 424 -10.17 -1.12 -0.59
N VAL A 425 -11.45 -1.30 -0.92
CA VAL A 425 -12.43 -0.20 -0.99
C VAL A 425 -13.35 -0.30 0.23
N ALA A 426 -13.39 0.74 1.04
CA ALA A 426 -14.34 0.85 2.13
C ALA A 426 -15.76 0.99 1.55
N GLN A 427 -16.71 0.24 2.10
CA GLN A 427 -18.11 0.29 1.76
C GLN A 427 -18.89 0.93 2.92
N GLY A 428 -20.01 1.60 2.64
CA GLY A 428 -20.83 2.23 3.69
C GLY A 428 -21.41 1.23 4.70
N TRP A 429 -21.58 0.00 4.29
CA TRP A 429 -22.05 -1.12 5.12
C TRP A 429 -21.68 -2.43 4.45
N ASN A 430 -21.11 -3.39 5.19
CA ASN A 430 -20.74 -4.70 4.69
C ASN A 430 -20.78 -5.77 5.79
N GLY A 431 -21.08 -7.00 5.39
CA GLY A 431 -21.02 -8.18 6.21
C GLY A 431 -20.80 -9.43 5.36
N ASP A 432 -20.96 -10.61 5.96
CA ASP A 432 -20.78 -11.88 5.25
C ASP A 432 -21.94 -12.12 4.27
N GLY A 433 -21.67 -11.86 2.99
CA GLY A 433 -22.64 -12.02 1.90
C GLY A 433 -23.69 -10.93 1.78
N TYR A 434 -23.62 -9.82 2.54
CA TYR A 434 -24.58 -8.72 2.46
C TYR A 434 -23.92 -7.34 2.60
N GLY A 435 -24.62 -6.30 2.17
CA GLY A 435 -24.21 -4.90 2.30
C GLY A 435 -24.14 -4.15 0.96
N PHE A 436 -23.48 -2.99 0.98
CA PHE A 436 -23.16 -2.23 -0.24
C PHE A 436 -21.92 -2.81 -0.89
N MET A 437 -21.94 -2.91 -2.23
CA MET A 437 -20.77 -3.29 -3.01
C MET A 437 -20.70 -2.40 -4.25
N VAL A 438 -19.87 -1.36 -4.19
CA VAL A 438 -19.61 -0.44 -5.29
C VAL A 438 -18.12 -0.48 -5.60
N ILE A 439 -17.78 -0.87 -6.82
CA ILE A 439 -16.39 -0.95 -7.29
C ILE A 439 -16.08 0.32 -8.08
N PRO A 440 -15.11 1.15 -7.66
CA PRO A 440 -14.65 2.29 -8.43
C PRO A 440 -14.09 1.83 -9.79
N ARG A 441 -14.42 2.57 -10.86
CA ARG A 441 -14.02 2.23 -12.22
C ARG A 441 -12.74 2.94 -12.63
N ILE A 442 -12.05 2.38 -13.62
CA ILE A 442 -10.86 2.97 -14.23
C ILE A 442 -11.15 4.40 -14.69
N GLY A 443 -10.26 5.33 -14.32
CA GLY A 443 -10.38 6.76 -14.61
C GLY A 443 -11.16 7.57 -13.56
N GLN A 444 -11.78 6.94 -12.57
CA GLN A 444 -12.40 7.64 -11.43
C GLN A 444 -11.35 8.10 -10.43
N GLU A 445 -11.61 9.26 -9.83
CA GLU A 445 -10.81 9.80 -8.74
C GLU A 445 -11.32 9.25 -7.40
N VAL A 446 -10.39 8.77 -6.57
CA VAL A 446 -10.68 8.18 -5.27
C VAL A 446 -9.89 8.87 -4.18
N ILE A 447 -10.44 8.86 -2.97
CA ILE A 447 -9.79 9.31 -1.75
C ILE A 447 -9.12 8.09 -1.12
N VAL A 448 -7.82 8.18 -0.90
CA VAL A 448 -6.99 7.15 -0.28
C VAL A 448 -6.59 7.61 1.10
N SER A 449 -7.01 6.88 2.12
CA SER A 449 -6.60 7.04 3.52
C SER A 449 -5.57 5.98 3.89
N TYR A 450 -4.86 6.18 4.99
CA TYR A 450 -3.80 5.30 5.45
C TYR A 450 -4.10 4.76 6.84
N LEU A 451 -4.18 3.43 6.98
CA LEU A 451 -4.48 2.79 8.26
C LEU A 451 -3.36 3.08 9.27
N ASN A 452 -3.71 3.66 10.42
CA ASN A 452 -2.78 4.13 11.46
C ASN A 452 -1.72 5.12 10.93
N GLY A 453 -2.01 5.85 9.84
CA GLY A 453 -1.05 6.72 9.19
C GLY A 453 0.10 6.00 8.48
N ASP A 454 0.07 4.67 8.36
CA ASP A 454 1.13 3.90 7.69
C ASP A 454 1.03 4.03 6.17
N ILE A 455 2.01 4.72 5.57
CA ILE A 455 2.10 4.95 4.13
C ILE A 455 2.13 3.66 3.28
N ASP A 456 2.41 2.50 3.90
CA ASP A 456 2.41 1.20 3.24
C ASP A 456 1.06 0.45 3.40
N ARG A 457 0.07 1.06 4.06
CA ARG A 457 -1.28 0.49 4.27
C ARG A 457 -2.41 1.39 3.73
N PRO A 458 -2.41 1.70 2.43
CA PRO A 458 -3.45 2.50 1.80
C PRO A 458 -4.78 1.75 1.74
N ILE A 459 -5.89 2.50 1.90
CA ILE A 459 -7.27 2.03 1.72
C ILE A 459 -8.09 3.12 1.04
N ILE A 460 -8.96 2.77 0.10
CA ILE A 460 -9.88 3.72 -0.52
C ILE A 460 -11.07 3.92 0.40
N THR A 461 -11.34 5.18 0.77
CA THR A 461 -12.44 5.57 1.67
C THR A 461 -13.57 6.30 0.98
N GLY A 462 -13.38 6.75 -0.27
CA GLY A 462 -14.41 7.43 -1.03
C GLY A 462 -14.04 7.67 -2.49
N CYS A 463 -15.00 8.23 -3.23
CA CYS A 463 -14.82 8.73 -4.60
C CYS A 463 -15.22 10.19 -4.65
N THR A 464 -14.63 10.96 -5.56
CA THR A 464 -14.95 12.36 -5.77
C THR A 464 -15.14 12.68 -7.23
N TYR A 465 -15.99 13.68 -7.52
CA TYR A 465 -16.16 14.22 -8.86
C TYR A 465 -15.04 15.23 -9.17
N ASN A 466 -14.67 15.32 -10.43
CA ASN A 466 -13.65 16.26 -10.89
C ASN A 466 -13.98 16.77 -12.31
N GLY A 467 -13.08 17.55 -12.90
CA GLY A 467 -13.28 18.12 -14.24
C GLY A 467 -13.45 17.09 -15.37
N ARG A 468 -13.03 15.84 -15.15
CA ARG A 468 -13.20 14.74 -16.11
C ARG A 468 -14.44 13.88 -15.79
N ASN A 469 -14.73 13.66 -14.53
CA ASN A 469 -15.84 12.85 -14.05
C ASN A 469 -16.87 13.78 -13.38
N ALA A 470 -17.82 14.30 -14.17
CA ALA A 470 -18.87 15.19 -13.69
C ALA A 470 -19.94 14.43 -12.89
N PRO A 471 -20.67 15.11 -11.99
CA PRO A 471 -21.84 14.56 -11.33
C PRO A 471 -22.91 14.07 -12.35
N PRO A 472 -23.73 13.07 -11.99
CA PRO A 472 -24.76 12.53 -12.90
C PRO A 472 -25.96 13.45 -13.11
N LEU A 473 -26.00 14.61 -12.43
CA LEU A 473 -27.07 15.61 -12.46
C LEU A 473 -26.52 16.99 -12.82
N ASP A 474 -27.33 17.82 -13.46
CA ASP A 474 -26.99 19.20 -13.83
C ASP A 474 -27.03 20.12 -12.59
N LEU A 475 -25.92 20.28 -11.93
CA LEU A 475 -25.81 21.17 -10.78
C LEU A 475 -25.44 22.61 -11.21
N PRO A 476 -25.97 23.64 -10.53
CA PRO A 476 -26.86 23.61 -9.35
C PRO A 476 -28.37 23.49 -9.68
N LYS A 477 -28.75 23.28 -10.94
CA LYS A 477 -30.16 23.23 -11.39
C LYS A 477 -30.95 22.12 -10.71
N ASP A 478 -30.39 20.91 -10.68
CA ASP A 478 -31.02 19.70 -10.15
C ASP A 478 -30.63 19.45 -8.68
N LYS A 479 -30.40 20.49 -7.90
CA LYS A 479 -29.95 20.40 -6.50
C LYS A 479 -30.91 19.71 -5.54
N THR A 480 -32.19 19.60 -5.92
CA THR A 480 -33.25 18.91 -5.16
C THR A 480 -33.32 17.41 -5.45
N ARG A 481 -32.51 16.93 -6.39
CA ARG A 481 -32.47 15.52 -6.76
C ARG A 481 -31.40 14.76 -6.03
N THR A 482 -31.74 13.57 -5.57
CA THR A 482 -30.80 12.54 -5.07
C THR A 482 -30.86 11.34 -6.00
N THR A 483 -29.69 10.81 -6.40
CA THR A 483 -29.66 9.67 -7.34
C THR A 483 -28.62 8.63 -6.96
N PHE A 484 -28.99 7.37 -7.14
CA PHE A 484 -28.07 6.25 -7.27
C PHE A 484 -28.15 5.73 -8.70
N ARG A 485 -27.13 6.10 -9.52
CA ARG A 485 -27.07 5.76 -10.95
C ARG A 485 -25.86 4.92 -11.24
N THR A 486 -26.07 3.78 -11.92
CA THR A 486 -24.99 2.94 -12.44
C THR A 486 -24.72 3.27 -13.92
N LYS A 487 -23.66 2.69 -14.49
CA LYS A 487 -23.35 2.79 -15.92
C LYS A 487 -23.20 1.37 -16.50
N THR A 488 -23.78 1.13 -17.67
CA THR A 488 -23.59 -0.13 -18.40
C THR A 488 -22.10 -0.31 -18.72
N HIS A 489 -21.57 -1.51 -18.40
CA HIS A 489 -20.19 -1.87 -18.74
C HIS A 489 -20.00 -1.91 -20.26
N LYS A 490 -19.00 -1.18 -20.76
CA LYS A 490 -18.70 -1.02 -22.19
C LYS A 490 -19.90 -0.55 -23.03
N GLY A 491 -20.81 0.21 -22.42
CA GLY A 491 -22.02 0.75 -23.06
C GLY A 491 -22.42 2.13 -22.54
N THR A 492 -23.50 2.68 -23.11
CA THR A 492 -23.99 4.04 -22.80
C THR A 492 -25.20 4.05 -21.86
N GLY A 493 -25.82 2.89 -21.57
CA GLY A 493 -27.01 2.75 -20.73
C GLY A 493 -26.71 2.89 -19.24
N PHE A 494 -27.76 2.90 -18.43
CA PHE A 494 -27.66 3.03 -16.97
C PHE A 494 -28.90 2.40 -16.28
N ASN A 495 -28.76 2.04 -15.02
CA ASN A 495 -29.88 1.83 -14.10
C ASN A 495 -29.89 2.96 -13.07
N GLU A 496 -31.08 3.36 -12.58
CA GLU A 496 -31.21 4.51 -11.69
C GLU A 496 -32.34 4.34 -10.67
N LEU A 497 -32.05 4.69 -9.43
CA LEU A 497 -33.02 5.04 -8.41
C LEU A 497 -32.83 6.51 -8.08
N ARG A 498 -33.84 7.34 -8.34
CA ARG A 498 -33.79 8.78 -8.15
C ARG A 498 -34.97 9.28 -7.33
N PHE A 499 -34.70 10.28 -6.50
CA PHE A 499 -35.69 11.04 -5.75
C PHE A 499 -35.63 12.50 -6.21
N GLU A 500 -36.78 13.10 -6.47
CA GLU A 500 -36.94 14.55 -6.66
C GLU A 500 -37.74 15.08 -5.47
N ASP A 501 -37.15 16.04 -4.72
CA ASP A 501 -37.75 16.58 -3.48
C ASP A 501 -38.23 18.03 -3.66
N ALA A 502 -38.33 18.53 -4.88
CA ALA A 502 -38.88 19.87 -5.12
C ALA A 502 -40.40 19.90 -4.90
N GLY A 503 -40.85 20.80 -4.00
CA GLY A 503 -42.28 20.93 -3.63
C GLY A 503 -43.23 21.00 -4.83
N GLY A 504 -44.23 20.12 -4.88
CA GLY A 504 -45.20 19.97 -5.96
C GLY A 504 -44.64 19.23 -7.21
N ARG A 505 -43.42 18.68 -7.13
CA ARG A 505 -42.83 17.84 -8.20
C ARG A 505 -42.13 16.61 -7.65
N GLU A 506 -42.48 16.24 -6.42
CA GLU A 506 -41.87 15.09 -5.75
C GLU A 506 -42.06 13.83 -6.59
N GLU A 507 -40.97 13.08 -6.78
CA GLU A 507 -40.95 11.87 -7.63
C GLU A 507 -40.00 10.81 -7.06
N VAL A 508 -40.43 9.56 -7.09
CA VAL A 508 -39.52 8.40 -7.00
C VAL A 508 -39.46 7.76 -8.39
N TYR A 509 -38.29 7.79 -8.99
CA TYR A 509 -38.06 7.26 -10.35
C TYR A 509 -37.17 6.01 -10.28
N LEU A 510 -37.68 4.89 -10.83
CA LEU A 510 -36.94 3.65 -10.99
C LEU A 510 -36.75 3.34 -12.48
N HIS A 511 -35.53 3.23 -12.92
CA HIS A 511 -35.19 2.89 -14.30
C HIS A 511 -34.28 1.66 -14.35
N ALA A 512 -34.72 0.64 -15.07
CA ALA A 512 -33.92 -0.51 -15.46
C ALA A 512 -33.58 -0.42 -16.95
N GLN A 513 -32.30 -0.49 -17.26
CA GLN A 513 -31.82 -0.42 -18.67
C GLN A 513 -32.32 -1.59 -19.50
N ARG A 514 -32.53 -2.74 -18.93
CA ARG A 514 -33.00 -3.94 -19.61
C ARG A 514 -34.09 -4.65 -18.80
N ASP A 515 -33.77 -5.38 -17.80
CA ASP A 515 -34.67 -6.25 -17.04
C ASP A 515 -34.88 -5.71 -15.64
N LEU A 516 -36.14 -5.69 -15.16
CA LEU A 516 -36.49 -5.42 -13.79
C LEU A 516 -37.15 -6.67 -13.20
N ASN A 517 -36.51 -7.30 -12.21
CA ASN A 517 -37.00 -8.44 -11.47
C ASN A 517 -37.33 -8.03 -10.04
N ILE A 518 -38.56 -8.28 -9.61
CA ILE A 518 -39.01 -8.04 -8.24
C ILE A 518 -39.43 -9.38 -7.65
N HIS A 519 -38.77 -9.82 -6.60
CA HIS A 519 -39.08 -11.05 -5.90
C HIS A 519 -39.47 -10.73 -4.44
N VAL A 520 -40.67 -11.10 -4.06
CA VAL A 520 -41.24 -10.85 -2.72
C VAL A 520 -41.56 -12.18 -2.07
N GLN A 521 -40.99 -12.48 -0.93
CA GLN A 521 -41.16 -13.77 -0.24
C GLN A 521 -42.50 -13.93 0.48
N HIS A 522 -43.19 -12.84 0.78
CA HIS A 522 -44.44 -12.86 1.53
C HIS A 522 -45.45 -11.96 0.82
N ASP A 523 -45.76 -10.78 1.28
CA ASP A 523 -46.83 -9.94 0.75
C ASP A 523 -46.28 -8.74 -0.05
N SER A 524 -46.98 -8.38 -1.14
CA SER A 524 -46.76 -7.16 -1.89
C SER A 524 -48.02 -6.30 -1.90
N HIS A 525 -47.92 -5.07 -1.37
CA HIS A 525 -49.05 -4.13 -1.28
C HIS A 525 -48.78 -2.90 -2.13
N TRP A 526 -49.72 -2.56 -3.02
CA TRP A 526 -49.67 -1.35 -3.83
C TRP A 526 -50.89 -0.49 -3.54
N HIS A 527 -50.71 0.76 -3.12
CA HIS A 527 -51.74 1.73 -2.91
C HIS A 527 -51.45 3.01 -3.69
N THR A 528 -52.29 3.35 -4.66
CA THR A 528 -52.18 4.57 -5.47
C THR A 528 -53.39 5.44 -5.23
N GLN A 529 -53.19 6.66 -4.71
CA GLN A 529 -54.29 7.56 -4.37
C GLN A 529 -54.97 8.20 -5.56
N HIS A 530 -54.27 8.31 -6.69
CA HIS A 530 -54.82 8.96 -7.91
C HIS A 530 -54.83 8.01 -9.07
N ASP A 531 -53.92 8.14 -10.05
CA ASP A 531 -53.93 7.33 -11.26
C ASP A 531 -52.88 6.22 -11.19
N PHE A 532 -53.25 5.01 -11.61
CA PHE A 532 -52.34 3.93 -11.87
C PHE A 532 -52.34 3.64 -13.41
N LYS A 533 -51.20 3.84 -14.10
CA LYS A 533 -51.04 3.64 -15.56
C LYS A 533 -50.04 2.54 -15.82
N HIS A 534 -50.43 1.53 -16.58
CA HIS A 534 -49.59 0.40 -16.94
C HIS A 534 -49.59 0.20 -18.45
N ARG A 535 -48.43 0.23 -19.08
CA ARG A 535 -48.25 -0.01 -20.52
C ARG A 535 -47.28 -1.18 -20.70
N ILE A 536 -47.68 -2.15 -21.52
CA ILE A 536 -46.87 -3.31 -21.89
C ILE A 536 -46.85 -3.35 -23.44
N ASP A 537 -45.68 -3.20 -24.06
CA ASP A 537 -45.53 -3.12 -25.49
C ASP A 537 -45.51 -4.50 -26.17
N ASN A 538 -45.35 -5.60 -25.43
CA ASN A 538 -45.34 -6.94 -25.99
C ASN A 538 -46.36 -7.84 -25.24
N GLN A 539 -45.94 -8.63 -24.30
CA GLN A 539 -46.76 -9.70 -23.72
C GLN A 539 -46.90 -9.52 -22.21
N ARG A 540 -48.08 -9.81 -21.64
CA ARG A 540 -48.31 -9.95 -20.23
C ARG A 540 -48.70 -11.39 -19.89
N VAL A 541 -47.97 -12.00 -18.97
CA VAL A 541 -48.35 -13.29 -18.34
C VAL A 541 -48.69 -13.03 -16.89
N THR A 542 -49.81 -13.59 -16.43
CA THR A 542 -50.22 -13.52 -15.00
C THR A 542 -50.65 -14.89 -14.59
N GLU A 543 -50.02 -15.43 -13.55
CA GLU A 543 -50.38 -16.71 -12.92
C GLU A 543 -50.76 -16.44 -11.43
N ILE A 544 -51.98 -16.88 -11.06
CA ILE A 544 -52.50 -16.74 -9.70
C ILE A 544 -52.88 -18.14 -9.22
N LEU A 545 -52.19 -18.65 -8.24
CA LEU A 545 -52.41 -19.99 -7.70
C LEU A 545 -53.60 -20.07 -6.71
N GLY A 546 -54.02 -18.95 -6.19
CA GLY A 546 -55.15 -18.79 -5.28
C GLY A 546 -56.31 -18.02 -5.91
N ASP A 547 -56.99 -17.21 -5.11
CA ASP A 547 -58.13 -16.43 -5.54
C ASP A 547 -57.72 -15.05 -6.13
N ASP A 548 -58.47 -14.59 -7.14
CA ASP A 548 -58.36 -13.23 -7.70
C ASP A 548 -59.62 -12.44 -7.39
N HIS A 549 -59.55 -11.36 -6.67
CA HIS A 549 -60.66 -10.50 -6.29
C HIS A 549 -60.50 -9.12 -6.98
N LEU A 550 -61.44 -8.77 -7.83
CA LEU A 550 -61.47 -7.47 -8.50
C LEU A 550 -62.76 -6.71 -8.08
N ILE A 551 -62.57 -5.53 -7.46
CA ILE A 551 -63.67 -4.62 -7.13
C ILE A 551 -63.47 -3.31 -7.88
N MET A 552 -64.46 -2.92 -8.70
CA MET A 552 -64.51 -1.65 -9.40
C MET A 552 -65.78 -0.90 -9.03
N GLN A 553 -65.66 0.34 -8.59
CA GLN A 553 -66.81 1.22 -8.30
C GLN A 553 -67.23 2.05 -9.51
N GLY A 554 -66.36 2.16 -10.51
CA GLY A 554 -66.58 2.90 -11.74
C GLY A 554 -66.80 2.01 -12.97
N THR A 555 -66.62 2.57 -14.15
CA THR A 555 -66.83 1.89 -15.44
C THR A 555 -65.60 1.11 -15.84
N GLN A 556 -65.79 -0.15 -16.18
CA GLN A 556 -64.75 -0.94 -16.90
C GLN A 556 -64.98 -0.84 -18.40
N LYS A 557 -63.93 -0.46 -19.17
CA LYS A 557 -63.91 -0.48 -20.63
C LYS A 557 -62.77 -1.38 -21.10
N SER A 558 -63.07 -2.30 -22.00
CA SER A 558 -62.06 -3.18 -22.61
C SER A 558 -62.19 -3.12 -24.14
N LEU A 559 -61.05 -2.92 -24.83
CA LEU A 559 -60.94 -3.05 -26.29
C LEU A 559 -59.91 -4.14 -26.56
N ILE A 560 -60.34 -5.18 -27.27
CA ILE A 560 -59.50 -6.31 -27.63
C ILE A 560 -59.62 -6.47 -29.14
N GLU A 561 -58.53 -6.29 -29.86
CA GLU A 561 -58.48 -6.38 -31.31
C GLU A 561 -58.34 -7.84 -31.82
N GLY A 562 -57.94 -8.73 -30.95
CA GLY A 562 -57.80 -10.16 -31.26
C GLY A 562 -58.88 -11.02 -30.59
N ASP A 563 -58.64 -12.31 -30.52
CA ASP A 563 -59.55 -13.29 -29.95
C ASP A 563 -59.53 -13.28 -28.40
N VAL A 564 -60.68 -13.57 -27.82
CA VAL A 564 -60.80 -13.84 -26.38
C VAL A 564 -61.26 -15.29 -26.18
N SER A 565 -60.41 -16.09 -25.57
CA SER A 565 -60.74 -17.48 -25.18
C SER A 565 -60.79 -17.61 -23.68
N LEU A 566 -61.90 -18.12 -23.16
CA LEU A 566 -62.11 -18.27 -21.69
C LEU A 566 -62.50 -19.70 -21.38
N GLN A 567 -61.74 -20.42 -20.57
CA GLN A 567 -62.09 -21.73 -20.06
C GLN A 567 -62.30 -21.64 -18.51
N ILE A 568 -63.46 -22.10 -18.06
CA ILE A 568 -63.80 -22.17 -16.65
C ILE A 568 -64.16 -23.62 -16.33
N LYS A 569 -63.38 -24.25 -15.45
CA LYS A 569 -63.65 -25.63 -15.01
C LYS A 569 -64.80 -25.73 -14.01
N GLY A 570 -65.13 -24.65 -13.34
CA GLY A 570 -66.28 -24.52 -12.41
C GLY A 570 -67.43 -23.80 -13.01
N ALA A 571 -68.24 -23.10 -12.24
CA ALA A 571 -69.38 -22.31 -12.67
C ALA A 571 -69.04 -20.86 -13.00
N LYS A 572 -69.70 -20.29 -14.02
CA LYS A 572 -69.69 -18.86 -14.27
C LYS A 572 -71.05 -18.25 -13.91
N HIS A 573 -71.06 -17.32 -12.99
CA HIS A 573 -72.25 -16.55 -12.61
C HIS A 573 -72.08 -15.11 -13.08
N SER A 574 -73.11 -14.57 -13.79
CA SER A 574 -73.13 -13.16 -14.17
C SER A 574 -74.49 -12.58 -13.74
N LYS A 575 -74.48 -11.50 -12.95
CA LYS A 575 -75.67 -10.74 -12.62
C LYS A 575 -75.48 -9.30 -13.14
N ILE A 576 -76.41 -8.84 -13.94
CA ILE A 576 -76.43 -7.50 -14.50
C ILE A 576 -77.81 -6.91 -14.13
N ASP A 577 -77.77 -5.81 -13.39
CA ASP A 577 -79.00 -5.23 -12.85
C ASP A 577 -79.72 -4.36 -13.91
N ASP A 578 -79.05 -3.93 -14.97
CA ASP A 578 -79.61 -3.07 -16.01
C ASP A 578 -79.73 -3.86 -17.34
N GLU A 579 -78.84 -3.67 -18.26
CA GLU A 579 -78.96 -4.19 -19.63
C GLU A 579 -77.76 -5.06 -20.01
N LEU A 580 -78.03 -6.22 -20.66
CA LEU A 580 -76.97 -7.05 -21.28
C LEU A 580 -77.26 -7.08 -22.80
N ILE A 581 -76.36 -6.48 -23.57
CA ILE A 581 -76.34 -6.54 -25.04
C ILE A 581 -75.18 -7.43 -25.49
N VAL A 582 -75.47 -8.43 -26.30
CA VAL A 582 -74.49 -9.28 -26.97
C VAL A 582 -74.72 -9.22 -28.47
N GLU A 583 -73.74 -8.73 -29.22
CA GLU A 583 -73.77 -8.67 -30.68
C GLU A 583 -72.57 -9.41 -31.26
N SER A 584 -72.80 -10.24 -32.26
CA SER A 584 -71.74 -10.88 -33.04
C SER A 584 -71.94 -10.70 -34.54
N GLY A 585 -70.86 -10.52 -35.28
CA GLY A 585 -70.89 -10.25 -36.71
C GLY A 585 -71.31 -11.47 -37.53
N MET A 586 -71.10 -12.67 -37.04
CA MET A 586 -71.38 -13.90 -37.79
C MET A 586 -72.33 -14.86 -37.03
N GLU A 587 -71.96 -15.38 -35.94
CA GLU A 587 -72.67 -16.44 -35.23
C GLU A 587 -72.60 -16.25 -33.72
N THR A 588 -73.74 -16.45 -33.03
CA THR A 588 -73.80 -16.64 -31.57
C THR A 588 -74.36 -18.01 -31.27
N SER A 589 -73.62 -18.88 -30.61
CA SER A 589 -74.01 -20.25 -30.33
C SER A 589 -74.10 -20.48 -28.80
N PHE A 590 -75.20 -21.04 -28.36
CA PHE A 590 -75.44 -21.50 -26.98
C PHE A 590 -75.62 -23.01 -26.98
N LYS A 591 -74.73 -23.75 -26.34
CA LYS A 591 -74.81 -25.22 -26.23
C LYS A 591 -74.75 -25.66 -24.77
N SER A 592 -75.69 -26.50 -24.35
CA SER A 592 -75.69 -27.12 -23.06
C SER A 592 -75.83 -28.62 -23.17
N GLY A 593 -75.12 -29.41 -22.34
CA GLY A 593 -75.34 -30.85 -22.23
C GLY A 593 -76.61 -31.25 -21.43
N GLY A 594 -77.20 -30.30 -20.77
CA GLY A 594 -78.50 -30.47 -20.02
C GLY A 594 -79.61 -29.62 -20.60
N LYS A 595 -79.92 -28.48 -19.99
CA LYS A 595 -81.02 -27.60 -20.39
C LYS A 595 -80.56 -26.15 -20.55
N ILE A 596 -81.19 -25.42 -21.47
CA ILE A 596 -81.12 -23.97 -21.60
C ILE A 596 -82.47 -23.40 -21.14
N ILE A 597 -82.51 -22.47 -20.21
CA ILE A 597 -83.68 -21.74 -19.78
C ILE A 597 -83.48 -20.30 -20.21
N LEU A 598 -84.47 -19.76 -20.92
CA LEU A 598 -84.58 -18.35 -21.26
C LEU A 598 -85.89 -17.88 -20.63
N GLU A 599 -85.78 -16.93 -19.69
CA GLU A 599 -86.96 -16.42 -18.90
C GLU A 599 -86.95 -14.89 -18.96
N ALA A 600 -88.11 -14.30 -19.27
CA ALA A 600 -88.25 -12.86 -19.24
C ALA A 600 -89.60 -12.51 -18.59
N GLY A 601 -89.67 -11.43 -17.83
CA GLY A 601 -90.89 -10.97 -17.14
C GLY A 601 -91.99 -10.45 -18.09
N THR A 602 -91.60 -9.96 -19.27
CA THR A 602 -92.50 -9.32 -20.21
C THR A 602 -92.52 -9.96 -21.60
N GLU A 603 -91.37 -10.21 -22.19
CA GLU A 603 -91.28 -10.67 -23.59
C GLU A 603 -89.99 -11.42 -23.93
N ILE A 604 -90.11 -12.54 -24.67
CA ILE A 604 -88.97 -13.14 -25.39
C ILE A 604 -89.30 -13.10 -26.92
N THR A 605 -88.44 -12.44 -27.68
CA THR A 605 -88.58 -12.42 -29.09
C THR A 605 -87.40 -13.08 -29.79
N LEU A 606 -87.67 -14.09 -30.66
CA LEU A 606 -86.68 -14.72 -31.54
C LEU A 606 -87.01 -14.25 -32.94
N LYS A 607 -86.04 -13.53 -33.61
CA LYS A 607 -86.31 -12.85 -34.92
C LYS A 607 -85.26 -13.23 -35.95
N VAL A 608 -85.72 -13.55 -37.18
CA VAL A 608 -84.89 -13.79 -38.36
C VAL A 608 -85.43 -13.03 -39.52
N GLY A 609 -84.80 -11.98 -39.97
CA GLY A 609 -85.30 -11.07 -40.99
C GLY A 609 -86.69 -10.48 -40.61
N SER A 610 -87.73 -10.74 -41.40
CA SER A 610 -89.10 -10.35 -41.06
C SER A 610 -89.85 -11.38 -40.26
N SER A 611 -89.35 -12.59 -40.06
CA SER A 611 -89.93 -13.67 -39.29
C SER A 611 -89.57 -13.62 -37.83
N PHE A 612 -90.52 -13.89 -36.97
CA PHE A 612 -90.26 -13.93 -35.47
C PHE A 612 -91.16 -14.92 -34.74
N ILE A 613 -90.66 -15.35 -33.56
CA ILE A 613 -91.52 -15.95 -32.51
C ILE A 613 -91.36 -15.02 -31.32
N ARG A 614 -92.55 -14.51 -30.84
CA ARG A 614 -92.61 -13.63 -29.68
C ARG A 614 -93.47 -14.27 -28.63
N LEU A 615 -92.85 -14.48 -27.42
CA LEU A 615 -93.60 -15.02 -26.27
C LEU A 615 -93.88 -13.85 -25.31
N THR A 616 -95.14 -13.78 -24.86
CA THR A 616 -95.65 -12.85 -23.89
C THR A 616 -96.40 -13.62 -22.78
N PRO A 617 -96.69 -13.03 -21.62
CA PRO A 617 -97.47 -13.75 -20.56
C PRO A 617 -98.80 -14.21 -20.99
N SER A 618 -99.40 -13.60 -22.01
CA SER A 618 -100.75 -13.88 -22.43
C SER A 618 -100.86 -14.69 -23.76
N ALA A 619 -99.85 -14.75 -24.59
CA ALA A 619 -99.91 -15.40 -25.92
C ALA A 619 -98.54 -15.66 -26.53
N ILE A 620 -98.45 -16.58 -27.48
CA ILE A 620 -97.34 -16.78 -28.44
C ILE A 620 -97.73 -16.20 -29.78
N PHE A 621 -96.98 -15.26 -30.24
CA PHE A 621 -97.15 -14.66 -31.54
C PHE A 621 -96.16 -15.18 -32.56
N THR A 622 -96.56 -15.50 -33.75
CA THR A 622 -95.63 -15.91 -34.86
C THR A 622 -95.96 -15.10 -36.13
N SER A 623 -94.89 -14.70 -36.83
CA SER A 623 -95.00 -14.20 -38.18
C SER A 623 -94.47 -15.24 -39.18
N GLY A 624 -95.28 -15.71 -40.11
CA GLY A 624 -94.98 -16.81 -41.00
C GLY A 624 -95.60 -18.12 -40.66
N ASN A 625 -95.47 -19.16 -41.45
CA ASN A 625 -96.03 -20.50 -41.14
C ASN A 625 -95.28 -21.15 -39.99
N LEU A 626 -95.99 -21.60 -38.99
CA LEU A 626 -95.47 -22.36 -37.88
C LEU A 626 -95.77 -23.85 -38.09
N ASP A 627 -94.79 -24.61 -38.49
CA ASP A 627 -94.83 -26.06 -38.62
C ASP A 627 -94.56 -26.72 -37.29
N ILE A 628 -95.57 -27.34 -36.66
CA ILE A 628 -95.48 -28.05 -35.40
C ILE A 628 -95.40 -29.54 -35.73
N GLY A 629 -94.30 -30.19 -35.40
CA GLY A 629 -94.17 -31.66 -35.47
C GLY A 629 -93.62 -32.20 -36.82
N SER A 630 -93.06 -31.37 -37.70
CA SER A 630 -92.35 -31.85 -38.84
C SER A 630 -90.84 -32.14 -38.45
N SER A 631 -90.37 -33.36 -38.73
CA SER A 631 -89.00 -33.76 -38.51
C SER A 631 -88.03 -33.23 -39.64
N GLY A 632 -87.83 -31.96 -39.69
CA GLY A 632 -86.71 -31.42 -40.53
C GLY A 632 -85.40 -31.42 -39.73
N PRO A 633 -84.28 -31.84 -40.29
CA PRO A 633 -82.99 -31.75 -39.59
C PRO A 633 -82.65 -30.26 -39.48
N GLY A 634 -82.40 -29.80 -38.26
CA GLY A 634 -81.79 -28.51 -38.02
C GLY A 634 -80.39 -28.49 -38.67
N ASN A 635 -80.12 -27.50 -39.52
CA ASN A 635 -78.85 -27.39 -40.28
C ASN A 635 -77.73 -26.71 -39.49
N GLY A 636 -77.76 -26.67 -38.19
CA GLY A 636 -76.68 -26.07 -37.38
C GLY A 636 -75.64 -27.10 -36.94
N GLN A 637 -74.44 -27.01 -37.46
CA GLN A 637 -73.28 -27.67 -36.82
C GLN A 637 -72.87 -26.83 -35.58
N SER A 638 -72.72 -27.53 -34.42
CA SER A 638 -72.16 -26.83 -33.26
C SER A 638 -70.70 -26.43 -33.52
N PRO A 639 -70.35 -25.17 -33.41
CA PRO A 639 -68.98 -24.76 -33.56
C PRO A 639 -68.06 -25.46 -32.56
N ILE A 640 -66.85 -25.77 -32.99
CA ILE A 640 -65.81 -26.33 -32.12
C ILE A 640 -65.29 -25.15 -31.32
N ILE A 641 -65.42 -25.16 -30.02
CA ILE A 641 -64.79 -24.18 -29.13
C ILE A 641 -63.30 -24.46 -29.12
N GLN A 642 -62.49 -23.55 -29.62
CA GLN A 642 -61.06 -23.59 -29.44
C GLN A 642 -60.72 -23.20 -27.99
N LEU A 643 -60.18 -24.16 -27.24
CA LEU A 643 -59.70 -23.90 -25.90
C LEU A 643 -58.40 -23.07 -25.98
N PRO A 644 -58.09 -22.26 -24.95
CA PRO A 644 -56.82 -21.51 -24.92
C PRO A 644 -55.65 -22.51 -24.93
N ASP A 645 -54.93 -22.54 -26.05
CA ASP A 645 -53.78 -23.36 -26.27
C ASP A 645 -52.53 -22.50 -26.03
N GLY A 646 -51.49 -23.03 -25.36
CA GLY A 646 -50.19 -22.34 -25.22
C GLY A 646 -50.15 -21.22 -24.20
N VAL A 647 -50.85 -21.34 -23.07
CA VAL A 647 -50.63 -20.46 -21.92
C VAL A 647 -49.19 -20.68 -21.42
N ILE A 648 -48.38 -19.63 -21.50
CA ILE A 648 -46.94 -19.68 -21.11
C ILE A 648 -46.90 -19.66 -19.57
N PRO A 649 -46.24 -20.68 -18.92
CA PRO A 649 -46.03 -20.66 -17.47
C PRO A 649 -45.10 -19.53 -17.07
N PHE A 650 -45.25 -19.03 -15.86
CA PHE A 650 -44.34 -18.03 -15.28
C PHE A 650 -42.99 -18.68 -14.94
N GLU A 651 -41.92 -18.24 -15.64
CA GLU A 651 -40.55 -18.67 -15.35
C GLU A 651 -39.93 -17.69 -14.33
N GLN A 652 -39.50 -18.21 -13.18
CA GLN A 652 -38.73 -17.42 -12.23
C GLN A 652 -37.31 -17.20 -12.78
N PRO A 653 -36.78 -15.95 -12.80
CA PRO A 653 -35.38 -15.71 -13.14
C PRO A 653 -34.46 -16.40 -12.13
N PRO A 654 -33.30 -16.94 -12.55
CA PRO A 654 -32.41 -17.67 -11.67
C PRO A 654 -31.87 -16.73 -10.58
N TYR A 655 -32.14 -17.07 -9.33
CA TYR A 655 -31.61 -16.36 -8.16
C TYR A 655 -30.50 -17.19 -7.55
N THR A 656 -29.26 -16.68 -7.59
CA THR A 656 -28.07 -17.36 -7.06
C THR A 656 -27.65 -16.71 -5.75
N ILE A 657 -27.81 -17.44 -4.64
CA ILE A 657 -27.18 -17.07 -3.36
C ILE A 657 -25.78 -17.66 -3.34
N LYS A 658 -24.76 -16.83 -3.14
CA LYS A 658 -23.39 -17.28 -2.93
C LYS A 658 -23.34 -18.01 -1.57
N LYS A 659 -23.32 -19.35 -1.58
CA LYS A 659 -23.19 -20.15 -0.35
C LYS A 659 -21.77 -19.99 0.19
N TYR A 660 -21.66 -19.69 1.47
CA TYR A 660 -20.39 -19.61 2.17
C TYR A 660 -19.78 -21.01 2.32
N CYS A 661 -18.50 -21.16 1.96
CA CYS A 661 -17.82 -22.45 2.09
C CYS A 661 -17.11 -22.52 3.45
N ALA A 662 -17.56 -23.43 4.32
CA ALA A 662 -16.99 -23.65 5.65
C ALA A 662 -15.51 -24.08 5.61
N LEU A 663 -15.08 -24.76 4.55
CA LEU A 663 -13.68 -25.16 4.34
C LEU A 663 -12.80 -23.93 4.09
N THR A 664 -13.23 -23.03 3.21
CA THR A 664 -12.50 -21.79 2.93
C THR A 664 -12.43 -20.89 4.17
N ALA A 665 -13.48 -20.86 4.99
CA ALA A 665 -13.47 -20.12 6.26
C ALA A 665 -12.45 -20.68 7.25
N ASN A 666 -12.31 -21.99 7.32
CA ASN A 666 -11.34 -22.63 8.21
C ASN A 666 -9.89 -22.38 7.74
N GLU A 667 -9.63 -22.45 6.44
CA GLU A 667 -8.32 -22.16 5.84
C GLU A 667 -7.90 -20.70 5.98
N THR A 668 -8.86 -19.76 5.93
CA THR A 668 -8.60 -18.32 6.07
C THR A 668 -8.67 -17.83 7.51
N GLY A 669 -9.01 -18.68 8.48
CA GLY A 669 -9.19 -18.30 9.89
C GLY A 669 -10.38 -17.39 10.14
N SER A 670 -11.37 -17.40 9.25
CA SER A 670 -12.62 -16.65 9.42
C SER A 670 -13.54 -17.30 10.46
N LEU A 671 -14.34 -16.49 11.17
CA LEU A 671 -15.37 -17.02 12.10
C LEU A 671 -16.39 -17.84 11.32
N LEU A 672 -16.54 -19.12 11.69
CA LEU A 672 -17.62 -19.98 11.25
C LEU A 672 -18.90 -19.55 11.99
N ILE A 673 -19.78 -18.81 11.32
CA ILE A 673 -21.17 -18.67 11.78
C ILE A 673 -21.86 -19.96 11.31
N LYS A 674 -22.28 -20.80 12.27
CA LYS A 674 -23.14 -21.95 11.94
C LYS A 674 -24.38 -21.39 11.25
N PRO A 675 -24.75 -21.90 10.06
CA PRO A 675 -26.05 -21.56 9.50
C PRO A 675 -27.13 -21.97 10.50
N PRO A 676 -28.28 -21.25 10.61
CA PRO A 676 -29.41 -21.69 11.39
C PRO A 676 -29.77 -23.09 10.92
N LYS A 677 -30.02 -24.00 11.84
CA LYS A 677 -30.56 -25.33 11.52
C LYS A 677 -31.83 -25.09 10.73
N GLU A 678 -31.89 -25.62 9.51
CA GLU A 678 -33.18 -25.82 8.84
C GLU A 678 -34.02 -26.62 9.80
N GLU A 679 -35.07 -26.04 10.36
CA GLU A 679 -36.13 -26.77 11.04
C GLU A 679 -36.77 -27.65 9.96
N GLU A 680 -36.76 -28.96 10.21
CA GLU A 680 -37.45 -29.96 9.40
C GLU A 680 -38.95 -29.74 9.36
#